data_1877d30a6bfc535642c4ae9623e1c139
#
_entry.id   1877d30a6bfc535642c4ae9623e1c139
#
_cell.length_a   1.000
_cell.length_b   1.000
_cell.length_c   1.000
_cell.angle_alpha   90.00
_cell.angle_beta   90.00
_cell.angle_gamma   90.00
#
_symmetry.space_group_name_H-M   'P 1'
#
loop_
_entity.id
_entity.type
_entity.pdbx_description
1 polymer ?
#
loop_
_entity_poly.entity_id
_entity_poly.type
_entity_poly.pdbx_seq_one_letter_code
_entity_poly.pdbx_strand_id
1 'polypeptide(L)'
;MEISIETRATRTTVKCTGRLDAASAKEFENRLVPLIREADRQVVLDFAHLEYISSAGIRSLLFLMKSVPARLDAGHSQSLLPLRLINAGAAVRQVLELSGLWETFSSGFSKAPAKTKASGRTSAEMLPLLREAFPSPVSNTDADAKFVASVADGLRQIDKLKNGHPYLGVREPIDYSQARSIKIPETMSGIPETVASLSEYLQGGVIWSHPRTQENVVPPTTIPAIIGSLFGAIYNPNIISDEYSYRVGLAEIETAAMCASLIGYAPEEAAGICTFGGTGTTFYGVKLGLEKASPGTFRHGVREPIKLVASSSAHYAKLNVLGWLGLGTNNLVTIPTDSDNSMDLAMLEKSLREILDRGEKIAAIIATLGTTDAFGIDNLQYIAGLRDRLTQEYQLPYRPHIHADAVIGWAWSVFNDYDFDANPLGFNARTLRCLWDTQVNMSALHRADSVGIDFHKTGFGPYVSSMVLCKNKEDLNHISRDPGLMPYLFQFGNYHPGVFTMETSRSGGAVLAALANLKMFGKEGYRALLGHLVSMSEVLRRRLDEHPSMCQINDYNYGPVTLFRAYPDGMDAKSLFSSELNHPEFSESLRRSNAYNEKLFQELHRQMEQEEGFVLSLTSHYRTAACGEPVVAIKSFVMSPFIEEEHMKALIACIEKARHAVRYTETDL
;
A
#
# COMPACT_ATOMS: atom_id res chain seq x y z
N MET A 1 33.28 31.40 22.55
CA MET A 1 32.26 31.83 23.55
C MET A 1 33.03 32.25 24.82
N GLU A 2 32.69 33.39 25.39
CA GLU A 2 33.22 33.85 26.66
C GLU A 2 32.25 33.51 27.79
N ILE A 3 32.80 33.04 28.94
CA ILE A 3 32.05 32.67 30.15
C ILE A 3 32.65 33.41 31.33
N SER A 4 31.87 34.26 31.98
CA SER A 4 32.24 34.89 33.25
C SER A 4 31.33 34.41 34.36
N ILE A 5 31.90 34.19 35.57
CA ILE A 5 31.16 33.61 36.72
C ILE A 5 31.25 34.60 37.88
N GLU A 6 30.07 35.00 38.35
CA GLU A 6 29.92 35.86 39.53
C GLU A 6 29.17 35.10 40.64
N THR A 7 29.80 34.91 41.78
CA THR A 7 29.17 34.21 42.94
C THR A 7 28.79 35.21 44.02
N ARG A 8 27.51 35.15 44.44
CA ARG A 8 26.91 35.90 45.55
C ARG A 8 26.36 34.96 46.62
N ALA A 9 26.02 35.42 47.81
CA ALA A 9 25.61 34.60 48.92
C ALA A 9 24.47 33.59 48.58
N THR A 10 23.51 33.94 47.72
CA THR A 10 22.33 33.11 47.41
C THR A 10 22.35 32.51 46.00
N ARG A 11 23.23 32.96 45.11
CA ARG A 11 23.23 32.50 43.70
C ARG A 11 24.61 32.66 43.06
N THR A 12 24.89 31.79 42.10
CA THR A 12 26.01 31.91 41.14
C THR A 12 25.46 32.27 39.78
N THR A 13 25.89 33.42 39.21
CA THR A 13 25.45 33.88 37.88
C THR A 13 26.59 33.60 36.89
N VAL A 14 26.26 32.88 35.80
CA VAL A 14 27.16 32.58 34.71
C VAL A 14 26.71 33.39 33.50
N LYS A 15 27.47 34.39 33.10
CA LYS A 15 27.21 35.22 31.93
C LYS A 15 27.90 34.58 30.72
N CYS A 16 27.15 34.37 29.66
CA CYS A 16 27.61 33.77 28.42
C CYS A 16 27.55 34.79 27.28
N THR A 17 28.69 35.00 26.58
CA THR A 17 28.81 35.96 25.49
C THR A 17 29.27 35.27 24.20
N GLY A 18 28.66 35.60 23.06
CA GLY A 18 29.00 35.07 21.74
C GLY A 18 28.14 33.87 21.33
N ARG A 19 28.71 32.77 20.87
CA ARG A 19 28.00 31.64 20.26
C ARG A 19 28.18 30.35 21.05
N LEU A 20 27.07 29.66 21.32
CA LEU A 20 27.09 28.30 21.88
C LEU A 20 26.77 27.28 20.78
N ASP A 21 27.83 26.82 20.14
CA ASP A 21 27.80 25.90 19.00
C ASP A 21 28.71 24.69 19.21
N ALA A 22 28.92 23.87 18.16
CA ALA A 22 29.73 22.65 18.29
C ALA A 22 31.18 22.92 18.71
N ALA A 23 31.75 24.09 18.39
CA ALA A 23 33.10 24.45 18.75
C ALA A 23 33.22 24.86 20.24
N SER A 24 32.21 25.48 20.81
CA SER A 24 32.20 26.00 22.18
C SER A 24 31.47 25.09 23.17
N ALA A 25 30.63 24.14 22.70
CA ALA A 25 29.83 23.27 23.56
C ALA A 25 30.64 22.48 24.58
N LYS A 26 31.77 21.92 24.17
CA LYS A 26 32.60 21.09 25.05
C LYS A 26 33.28 21.91 26.16
N GLU A 27 33.76 23.10 25.84
CA GLU A 27 34.34 24.01 26.84
C GLU A 27 33.27 24.49 27.83
N PHE A 28 32.09 24.80 27.34
CA PHE A 28 30.91 25.16 28.13
C PHE A 28 30.57 24.07 29.16
N GLU A 29 30.46 22.82 28.73
CA GLU A 29 30.24 21.67 29.62
C GLU A 29 31.33 21.52 30.66
N ASN A 30 32.62 21.54 30.26
CA ASN A 30 33.77 21.32 31.14
C ASN A 30 33.85 22.38 32.25
N ARG A 31 33.44 23.62 31.95
CA ARG A 31 33.44 24.71 32.93
C ARG A 31 32.24 24.70 33.87
N LEU A 32 31.06 24.29 33.40
CA LEU A 32 29.82 24.40 34.16
C LEU A 32 29.43 23.12 34.90
N VAL A 33 29.80 21.95 34.42
CA VAL A 33 29.43 20.69 35.09
C VAL A 33 30.00 20.61 36.51
N PRO A 34 31.29 20.93 36.78
CA PRO A 34 31.80 20.95 38.15
C PRO A 34 31.08 21.96 39.02
N LEU A 35 30.86 23.17 38.50
CA LEU A 35 30.14 24.25 39.20
C LEU A 35 28.73 23.87 39.57
N ILE A 36 28.00 23.13 38.72
CA ILE A 36 26.61 22.70 38.99
C ILE A 36 26.59 21.50 39.94
N ARG A 37 27.53 20.57 39.83
CA ARG A 37 27.65 19.39 40.74
C ARG A 37 27.98 19.75 42.18
N GLU A 38 28.80 20.79 42.36
CA GLU A 38 29.26 21.27 43.65
C GLU A 38 28.40 22.42 44.19
N ALA A 39 27.38 22.85 43.43
CA ALA A 39 26.54 24.00 43.80
C ALA A 39 25.74 23.73 45.07
N ASP A 40 25.97 24.57 46.06
CA ASP A 40 25.15 24.71 47.30
C ASP A 40 24.05 25.77 47.19
N ARG A 41 23.95 26.43 46.03
CA ARG A 41 23.09 27.57 45.72
C ARG A 41 22.58 27.53 44.26
N GLN A 42 21.61 28.40 43.95
CA GLN A 42 21.08 28.48 42.58
C GLN A 42 22.15 28.92 41.57
N VAL A 43 22.28 28.20 40.47
CA VAL A 43 23.06 28.59 39.32
C VAL A 43 22.16 29.23 38.25
N VAL A 44 22.49 30.45 37.84
CA VAL A 44 21.72 31.23 36.87
C VAL A 44 22.58 31.45 35.64
N LEU A 45 22.12 30.95 34.49
CA LEU A 45 22.72 31.21 33.20
C LEU A 45 22.15 32.50 32.60
N ASP A 46 22.97 33.50 32.44
CA ASP A 46 22.59 34.78 31.84
C ASP A 46 23.01 34.82 30.37
N PHE A 47 22.03 34.80 29.49
CA PHE A 47 22.20 34.76 28.03
C PHE A 47 21.95 36.12 27.36
N ALA A 48 22.06 37.23 28.09
CA ALA A 48 21.86 38.57 27.55
C ALA A 48 22.74 38.85 26.33
N HIS A 49 23.94 38.30 26.30
CA HIS A 49 24.93 38.51 25.24
C HIS A 49 25.24 37.23 24.43
N LEU A 50 24.40 36.20 24.54
CA LEU A 50 24.49 35.01 23.69
C LEU A 50 23.78 35.29 22.36
N GLU A 51 24.55 35.30 21.27
CA GLU A 51 24.08 35.66 19.93
C GLU A 51 23.43 34.49 19.20
N TYR A 52 23.89 33.26 19.48
CA TYR A 52 23.46 32.07 18.77
C TYR A 52 23.56 30.80 19.63
N ILE A 53 22.62 29.89 19.44
CA ILE A 53 22.65 28.54 20.00
C ILE A 53 22.35 27.50 18.93
N SER A 54 23.20 26.47 18.82
CA SER A 54 23.03 25.34 17.91
C SER A 54 22.43 24.13 18.60
N SER A 55 22.15 23.06 17.83
CA SER A 55 21.72 21.76 18.39
C SER A 55 22.77 21.15 19.35
N ALA A 56 24.05 21.43 19.17
CA ALA A 56 25.11 21.05 20.10
C ALA A 56 24.99 21.83 21.42
N GLY A 57 24.74 23.14 21.35
CA GLY A 57 24.49 23.98 22.52
C GLY A 57 23.24 23.53 23.29
N ILE A 58 22.18 23.18 22.61
CA ILE A 58 20.95 22.63 23.23
C ILE A 58 21.27 21.32 23.98
N ARG A 59 22.04 20.40 23.36
CA ARG A 59 22.49 19.17 24.04
C ARG A 59 23.30 19.46 25.29
N SER A 60 24.17 20.44 25.25
CA SER A 60 24.95 20.86 26.43
C SER A 60 24.07 21.40 27.55
N LEU A 61 23.04 22.18 27.25
CA LEU A 61 22.06 22.62 28.26
C LEU A 61 21.32 21.44 28.90
N LEU A 62 20.88 20.48 28.10
CA LEU A 62 20.23 19.25 28.60
C LEU A 62 21.21 18.41 29.47
N PHE A 63 22.48 18.37 29.11
CA PHE A 63 23.50 17.68 29.88
C PHE A 63 23.78 18.38 31.22
N LEU A 64 23.80 19.70 31.25
CA LEU A 64 23.92 20.48 32.50
C LEU A 64 22.73 20.22 33.42
N MET A 65 21.51 20.18 32.90
CA MET A 65 20.31 19.84 33.68
C MET A 65 20.43 18.47 34.35
N LYS A 66 20.90 17.46 33.61
CA LYS A 66 21.12 16.10 34.14
C LYS A 66 22.24 16.03 35.17
N SER A 67 23.12 17.03 35.22
CA SER A 67 24.25 17.10 36.12
C SER A 67 23.88 17.73 37.47
N VAL A 68 22.68 18.25 37.64
CA VAL A 68 22.19 18.84 38.93
C VAL A 68 22.09 17.72 39.97
N PRO A 69 22.68 17.88 41.20
CA PRO A 69 22.59 16.86 42.24
C PRO A 69 21.18 16.69 42.80
N ALA A 70 20.77 15.45 43.03
CA ALA A 70 19.47 15.12 43.63
C ALA A 70 19.31 15.62 45.10
N ARG A 71 20.36 16.08 45.75
CA ARG A 71 20.36 16.55 47.14
C ARG A 71 19.69 17.89 47.35
N LEU A 72 19.42 18.66 46.33
CA LEU A 72 18.75 19.96 46.41
C LEU A 72 17.22 19.84 46.49
N ASP A 73 16.67 18.63 46.36
CA ASP A 73 15.22 18.36 46.43
C ASP A 73 14.71 18.04 47.85
N ALA A 74 15.57 17.89 48.87
CA ALA A 74 15.17 17.46 50.21
C ALA A 74 15.19 18.63 51.20
N GLY A 75 14.07 19.33 51.27
CA GLY A 75 13.66 19.91 52.56
C GLY A 75 13.71 21.42 52.78
N HIS A 76 13.30 22.27 51.83
CA HIS A 76 12.89 23.65 52.13
C HIS A 76 11.68 24.06 51.31
N SER A 77 10.66 24.56 51.98
CA SER A 77 9.39 24.97 51.42
C SER A 77 9.45 26.32 50.69
N GLN A 78 10.14 26.36 49.58
CA GLN A 78 10.02 27.27 48.42
C GLN A 78 11.07 26.82 47.42
N SER A 79 10.63 26.18 46.34
CA SER A 79 11.48 25.54 45.33
C SER A 79 12.32 26.57 44.57
N LEU A 80 13.55 26.79 45.02
CA LEU A 80 14.57 27.43 44.19
C LEU A 80 15.05 26.41 43.15
N LEU A 81 14.82 26.69 41.89
CA LEU A 81 15.38 25.91 40.78
C LEU A 81 16.91 25.92 40.88
N PRO A 82 17.57 24.75 40.89
CA PRO A 82 19.02 24.70 41.00
C PRO A 82 19.74 25.26 39.75
N LEU A 83 19.08 25.26 38.62
CA LEU A 83 19.59 25.85 37.37
C LEU A 83 18.47 26.65 36.69
N ARG A 84 18.74 27.93 36.40
CA ARG A 84 17.80 28.86 35.77
C ARG A 84 18.47 29.59 34.62
N LEU A 85 17.70 29.87 33.53
CA LEU A 85 18.14 30.68 32.41
C LEU A 85 17.40 32.00 32.39
N ILE A 86 18.13 33.11 32.19
CA ILE A 86 17.58 34.44 32.11
C ILE A 86 18.12 35.21 30.91
N ASN A 87 17.43 36.28 30.54
CA ASN A 87 17.87 37.30 29.58
C ASN A 87 18.23 36.79 28.17
N ALA A 88 17.64 35.67 27.71
CA ALA A 88 17.92 35.20 26.34
C ALA A 88 17.38 36.19 25.30
N GLY A 89 18.22 36.59 24.36
CA GLY A 89 17.84 37.41 23.20
C GLY A 89 16.80 36.70 22.31
N ALA A 90 16.04 37.46 21.51
CA ALA A 90 14.89 36.95 20.73
C ALA A 90 15.22 35.72 19.89
N ALA A 91 16.36 35.69 19.19
CA ALA A 91 16.77 34.56 18.35
C ALA A 91 17.10 33.30 19.18
N VAL A 92 17.83 33.44 20.28
CA VAL A 92 18.16 32.32 21.18
C VAL A 92 16.91 31.81 21.88
N ARG A 93 16.04 32.71 22.31
CA ARG A 93 14.76 32.40 22.94
C ARG A 93 13.85 31.61 22.00
N GLN A 94 13.71 32.03 20.74
CA GLN A 94 12.91 31.30 19.74
C GLN A 94 13.39 29.85 19.54
N VAL A 95 14.70 29.64 19.49
CA VAL A 95 15.27 28.28 19.39
C VAL A 95 14.98 27.44 20.64
N LEU A 96 15.05 28.05 21.83
CA LEU A 96 14.72 27.37 23.08
C LEU A 96 13.22 27.08 23.22
N GLU A 97 12.35 27.95 22.72
CA GLU A 97 10.90 27.73 22.65
C GLU A 97 10.54 26.59 21.69
N LEU A 98 11.10 26.59 20.48
CA LEU A 98 10.91 25.52 19.49
C LEU A 98 11.43 24.14 19.98
N SER A 99 12.45 24.14 20.83
CA SER A 99 12.99 22.91 21.44
C SER A 99 12.27 22.48 22.72
N GLY A 100 11.26 23.22 23.17
CA GLY A 100 10.51 22.98 24.43
C GLY A 100 11.32 23.26 25.71
N LEU A 101 12.53 23.83 25.60
CA LEU A 101 13.40 24.06 26.74
C LEU A 101 13.16 25.39 27.44
N TRP A 102 12.55 26.37 26.76
CA TRP A 102 12.31 27.68 27.36
C TRP A 102 11.41 27.59 28.61
N GLU A 103 10.30 26.88 28.52
CA GLU A 103 9.39 26.67 29.66
C GLU A 103 10.08 25.93 30.80
N THR A 104 10.92 24.96 30.49
CA THR A 104 11.69 24.18 31.47
C THR A 104 12.65 25.05 32.27
N PHE A 105 13.28 26.03 31.66
CA PHE A 105 14.26 26.91 32.32
C PHE A 105 13.65 28.19 32.89
N SER A 106 12.51 28.67 32.39
CA SER A 106 11.91 29.95 32.78
C SER A 106 10.83 29.83 33.81
N SER A 107 10.00 28.78 33.82
CA SER A 107 8.80 28.63 34.66
C SER A 107 9.01 27.87 35.97
N GLY A 108 10.19 27.34 36.20
CA GLY A 108 10.43 26.44 37.33
C GLY A 108 9.88 25.05 37.07
N PHE A 109 10.64 24.02 37.33
CA PHE A 109 10.19 22.64 37.23
C PHE A 109 8.87 22.44 37.99
N SER A 110 7.74 22.47 37.29
CA SER A 110 6.60 21.70 37.74
C SER A 110 7.00 20.25 37.61
N LYS A 111 6.96 19.46 38.67
CA LYS A 111 7.31 18.04 38.79
C LYS A 111 7.69 17.41 37.44
N ALA A 112 8.97 17.03 37.32
CA ALA A 112 9.34 16.01 36.34
C ALA A 112 8.27 14.90 36.43
N PRO A 113 7.71 14.42 35.32
CA PRO A 113 6.74 13.34 35.39
C PRO A 113 7.35 12.28 36.29
N ALA A 114 6.58 11.77 37.25
CA ALA A 114 7.05 10.84 38.26
C ALA A 114 7.94 9.82 37.56
N LYS A 115 9.21 9.69 38.00
CA LYS A 115 10.12 8.68 37.45
C LYS A 115 9.39 7.37 37.60
N THR A 116 8.80 6.88 36.51
CA THR A 116 8.34 5.50 36.41
C THR A 116 9.55 4.69 36.81
N LYS A 117 9.39 3.79 37.78
CA LYS A 117 10.51 2.98 38.30
C LYS A 117 11.15 2.29 37.10
N ALA A 118 12.30 2.78 36.67
CA ALA A 118 13.18 2.01 35.80
C ALA A 118 13.34 0.64 36.44
N SER A 119 13.48 -0.42 35.65
CA SER A 119 13.55 -1.81 36.13
C SER A 119 14.65 -2.05 37.16
N GLY A 120 15.46 -1.06 37.46
CA GLY A 120 16.61 -1.14 38.33
C GLY A 120 17.76 -2.01 37.79
N ARG A 121 17.60 -2.58 36.59
CA ARG A 121 18.59 -3.45 35.94
C ARG A 121 19.63 -2.61 35.24
N THR A 122 20.86 -3.03 35.34
CA THR A 122 21.99 -2.48 34.58
C THR A 122 21.95 -2.92 33.11
N SER A 123 22.66 -2.22 32.25
CA SER A 123 22.82 -2.62 30.84
C SER A 123 23.39 -4.05 30.69
N ALA A 124 24.29 -4.47 31.55
CA ALA A 124 24.87 -5.81 31.55
C ALA A 124 23.82 -6.90 31.90
N GLU A 125 22.92 -6.61 32.83
CA GLU A 125 21.80 -7.52 33.19
C GLU A 125 20.70 -7.55 32.15
N MET A 126 20.53 -6.46 31.38
CA MET A 126 19.52 -6.38 30.33
C MET A 126 19.95 -7.12 29.04
N LEU A 127 21.25 -7.12 28.72
CA LEU A 127 21.75 -7.65 27.45
C LEU A 127 21.43 -9.12 27.19
N PRO A 128 21.53 -10.06 28.16
CA PRO A 128 21.09 -11.43 27.96
C PRO A 128 19.61 -11.56 27.61
N LEU A 129 18.74 -10.80 28.28
CA LEU A 129 17.29 -10.78 28.03
C LEU A 129 16.95 -10.23 26.64
N LEU A 130 17.69 -9.19 26.21
CA LEU A 130 17.54 -8.62 24.87
C LEU A 130 17.91 -9.65 23.79
N ARG A 131 18.99 -10.43 24.01
CA ARG A 131 19.43 -11.46 23.06
C ARG A 131 18.40 -12.57 22.85
N GLU A 132 17.60 -12.90 23.86
CA GLU A 132 16.52 -13.90 23.74
C GLU A 132 15.40 -13.45 22.78
N ALA A 133 15.30 -12.15 22.50
CA ALA A 133 14.33 -11.61 21.55
C ALA A 133 14.74 -11.78 20.07
N PHE A 134 15.95 -12.28 19.79
CA PHE A 134 16.44 -12.47 18.43
C PHE A 134 16.61 -13.95 18.11
N PRO A 135 16.37 -14.37 16.85
CA PRO A 135 16.78 -15.70 16.39
C PRO A 135 18.27 -15.94 16.64
N SER A 136 18.64 -17.17 16.95
CA SER A 136 20.05 -17.50 17.20
C SER A 136 20.91 -17.24 15.96
N PRO A 137 22.09 -16.60 16.10
CA PRO A 137 23.02 -16.39 14.99
C PRO A 137 23.80 -17.66 14.59
N VAL A 138 23.72 -18.71 15.41
CA VAL A 138 24.37 -20.02 15.19
C VAL A 138 23.33 -21.13 15.39
N SER A 139 23.61 -22.31 14.85
CA SER A 139 22.72 -23.46 15.04
C SER A 139 22.50 -23.72 16.54
N ASN A 140 21.25 -23.63 16.97
CA ASN A 140 20.83 -23.81 18.36
C ASN A 140 19.39 -24.35 18.40
N THR A 141 19.26 -25.66 18.55
CA THR A 141 17.98 -26.35 18.53
C THR A 141 16.99 -25.82 19.59
N ASP A 142 17.47 -25.43 20.77
CA ASP A 142 16.59 -24.95 21.85
C ASP A 142 16.08 -23.53 21.55
N ALA A 143 16.91 -22.65 21.00
CA ALA A 143 16.50 -21.32 20.59
C ALA A 143 15.51 -21.37 19.41
N ASP A 144 15.75 -22.23 18.43
CA ASP A 144 14.87 -22.47 17.29
C ASP A 144 13.51 -23.03 17.74
N ALA A 145 13.53 -24.00 18.70
CA ALA A 145 12.30 -24.54 19.28
C ALA A 145 11.48 -23.48 20.02
N LYS A 146 12.13 -22.57 20.76
CA LYS A 146 11.46 -21.44 21.43
C LYS A 146 10.82 -20.50 20.42
N PHE A 147 11.53 -20.16 19.33
CA PHE A 147 10.99 -19.32 18.25
C PHE A 147 9.77 -19.95 17.61
N VAL A 148 9.86 -21.23 17.19
CA VAL A 148 8.73 -21.98 16.61
C VAL A 148 7.54 -22.06 17.58
N ALA A 149 7.81 -22.31 18.87
CA ALA A 149 6.76 -22.33 19.89
C ALA A 149 6.06 -20.97 20.03
N SER A 150 6.79 -19.87 19.98
CA SER A 150 6.20 -18.51 20.04
C SER A 150 5.30 -18.22 18.83
N VAL A 151 5.73 -18.61 17.62
CA VAL A 151 4.90 -18.50 16.40
C VAL A 151 3.63 -19.35 16.53
N ALA A 152 3.78 -20.62 16.96
CA ALA A 152 2.65 -21.53 17.14
C ALA A 152 1.67 -21.03 18.21
N ASP A 153 2.16 -20.38 19.26
CA ASP A 153 1.32 -19.79 20.30
C ASP A 153 0.49 -18.63 19.77
N GLY A 154 1.10 -17.72 19.02
CA GLY A 154 0.39 -16.63 18.34
C GLY A 154 -0.70 -17.16 17.40
N LEU A 155 -0.38 -18.18 16.59
CA LEU A 155 -1.36 -18.81 15.71
C LEU A 155 -2.53 -19.45 16.48
N ARG A 156 -2.26 -20.10 17.62
CA ARG A 156 -3.33 -20.65 18.48
C ARG A 156 -4.23 -19.57 19.07
N GLN A 157 -3.68 -18.41 19.41
CA GLN A 157 -4.48 -17.28 19.91
C GLN A 157 -5.40 -16.73 18.82
N ILE A 158 -4.89 -16.56 17.60
CA ILE A 158 -5.69 -16.12 16.43
C ILE A 158 -6.76 -17.17 16.10
N ASP A 159 -6.42 -18.45 16.17
CA ASP A 159 -7.36 -19.54 15.83
C ASP A 159 -8.60 -19.54 16.76
N LYS A 160 -8.45 -19.14 18.02
CA LYS A 160 -9.57 -18.97 18.97
C LYS A 160 -10.57 -17.88 18.55
N LEU A 161 -10.17 -16.96 17.70
CA LEU A 161 -11.05 -15.92 17.16
C LEU A 161 -11.92 -16.43 16.00
N LYS A 162 -11.60 -17.60 15.42
CA LYS A 162 -12.38 -18.20 14.33
C LYS A 162 -13.62 -18.91 14.89
N ASN A 163 -14.78 -18.50 14.46
CA ASN A 163 -16.07 -19.02 14.90
C ASN A 163 -17.02 -19.42 13.75
N GLY A 164 -16.49 -19.59 12.52
CA GLY A 164 -17.28 -19.84 11.33
C GLY A 164 -17.85 -18.59 10.65
N HIS A 165 -17.56 -17.42 11.21
CA HIS A 165 -17.89 -16.12 10.65
C HIS A 165 -16.76 -15.62 9.71
N PRO A 166 -17.05 -14.79 8.69
CA PRO A 166 -16.02 -14.22 7.81
C PRO A 166 -15.09 -13.21 8.49
N TYR A 167 -15.28 -12.92 9.77
CA TYR A 167 -14.38 -12.10 10.59
C TYR A 167 -13.76 -12.87 11.76
N LEU A 168 -12.59 -12.42 12.19
CA LEU A 168 -11.91 -12.93 13.39
C LEU A 168 -12.56 -12.35 14.64
N GLY A 169 -13.45 -13.09 15.29
CA GLY A 169 -14.18 -12.63 16.47
C GLY A 169 -15.22 -11.53 16.16
N VAL A 170 -15.56 -10.77 17.16
CA VAL A 170 -16.58 -9.72 17.09
C VAL A 170 -15.95 -8.40 16.63
N ARG A 171 -16.64 -7.66 15.76
CA ARG A 171 -16.30 -6.28 15.38
C ARG A 171 -16.94 -5.29 16.33
N GLU A 172 -16.12 -4.47 16.94
CA GLU A 172 -16.55 -3.37 17.81
C GLU A 172 -16.09 -2.03 17.23
N PRO A 173 -16.81 -0.93 17.48
CA PRO A 173 -16.35 0.40 17.09
C PRO A 173 -14.98 0.72 17.71
N ILE A 174 -14.05 1.23 16.92
CA ILE A 174 -12.69 1.54 17.36
C ILE A 174 -12.63 2.99 17.87
N ASP A 175 -12.16 3.17 19.11
CA ASP A 175 -11.86 4.49 19.66
C ASP A 175 -10.40 4.91 19.35
N TYR A 176 -10.22 5.63 18.27
CA TYR A 176 -8.90 6.14 17.85
C TYR A 176 -8.35 7.23 18.80
N SER A 177 -9.16 7.82 19.69
CA SER A 177 -8.69 8.86 20.60
C SER A 177 -7.76 8.28 21.67
N GLN A 178 -8.07 7.10 22.18
CA GLN A 178 -7.22 6.38 23.12
C GLN A 178 -5.89 5.97 22.47
N ALA A 179 -5.92 5.48 21.22
CA ALA A 179 -4.73 5.07 20.50
C ALA A 179 -3.71 6.22 20.37
N ARG A 180 -4.17 7.47 20.19
CA ARG A 180 -3.30 8.65 20.07
C ARG A 180 -2.60 9.08 21.37
N SER A 181 -3.03 8.57 22.51
CA SER A 181 -2.45 8.88 23.83
C SER A 181 -1.40 7.87 24.30
N ILE A 182 -1.24 6.75 23.60
CA ILE A 182 -0.32 5.67 23.98
C ILE A 182 1.14 6.13 23.86
N LYS A 183 1.94 5.75 24.86
CA LYS A 183 3.38 6.03 24.91
C LYS A 183 4.16 4.72 24.88
N ILE A 184 5.41 4.80 24.41
CA ILE A 184 6.34 3.67 24.51
C ILE A 184 6.48 3.26 25.98
N PRO A 185 6.29 1.98 26.33
CA PRO A 185 6.46 1.51 27.70
C PRO A 185 7.87 1.77 28.23
N GLU A 186 7.96 2.07 29.52
CA GLU A 186 9.27 2.30 30.19
C GLU A 186 10.06 1.01 30.39
N THR A 187 9.37 -0.12 30.49
CA THR A 187 9.97 -1.42 30.75
C THR A 187 9.75 -2.39 29.61
N MET A 188 10.68 -3.34 29.44
CA MET A 188 10.53 -4.44 28.47
C MET A 188 9.36 -5.35 28.86
N SER A 189 8.64 -5.81 27.83
CA SER A 189 7.69 -6.93 27.91
C SER A 189 8.36 -8.23 27.48
N GLY A 190 7.85 -9.37 27.92
CA GLY A 190 8.25 -10.68 27.42
C GLY A 190 7.73 -10.96 26.01
N ILE A 191 8.30 -11.96 25.34
CA ILE A 191 7.83 -12.40 24.01
C ILE A 191 6.39 -12.88 24.05
N PRO A 192 5.95 -13.75 25.00
CA PRO A 192 4.58 -14.23 25.05
C PRO A 192 3.54 -13.10 25.21
N GLU A 193 3.80 -12.15 26.11
CA GLU A 193 2.91 -11.01 26.35
C GLU A 193 2.82 -10.10 25.13
N THR A 194 3.95 -9.90 24.45
CA THR A 194 3.99 -9.11 23.22
C THR A 194 3.21 -9.80 22.10
N VAL A 195 3.40 -11.11 21.89
CA VAL A 195 2.67 -11.89 20.89
C VAL A 195 1.17 -11.91 21.18
N ALA A 196 0.78 -12.05 22.45
CA ALA A 196 -0.62 -11.98 22.88
C ALA A 196 -1.24 -10.63 22.53
N SER A 197 -0.57 -9.55 22.87
CA SER A 197 -1.03 -8.19 22.56
C SER A 197 -1.17 -7.95 21.05
N LEU A 198 -0.23 -8.47 20.23
CA LEU A 198 -0.31 -8.33 18.76
C LEU A 198 -1.48 -9.12 18.17
N SER A 199 -1.85 -10.27 18.74
CA SER A 199 -2.98 -11.06 18.25
C SER A 199 -4.33 -10.36 18.47
N GLU A 200 -4.46 -9.48 19.48
CA GLU A 200 -5.66 -8.68 19.73
C GLU A 200 -5.95 -7.69 18.58
N TYR A 201 -4.92 -7.17 17.90
CA TYR A 201 -5.10 -6.29 16.73
C TYR A 201 -5.72 -6.99 15.51
N LEU A 202 -5.79 -8.31 15.50
CA LEU A 202 -6.44 -9.07 14.43
C LEU A 202 -7.93 -9.27 14.69
N GLN A 203 -8.43 -8.97 15.90
CA GLN A 203 -9.85 -9.04 16.20
C GLN A 203 -10.66 -8.15 15.26
N GLY A 204 -11.76 -8.68 14.72
CA GLY A 204 -12.59 -8.00 13.71
C GLY A 204 -12.01 -7.99 12.31
N GLY A 205 -10.80 -8.55 12.10
CA GLY A 205 -10.16 -8.66 10.79
C GLY A 205 -10.90 -9.61 9.85
N VAL A 206 -10.85 -9.34 8.54
CA VAL A 206 -11.50 -10.17 7.51
C VAL A 206 -10.72 -11.47 7.31
N ILE A 207 -11.42 -12.60 7.27
CA ILE A 207 -10.85 -13.91 6.88
C ILE A 207 -11.00 -14.05 5.36
N TRP A 208 -9.96 -13.68 4.60
CA TRP A 208 -9.99 -13.66 3.14
C TRP A 208 -10.16 -15.04 2.50
N SER A 209 -9.82 -16.12 3.22
CA SER A 209 -10.09 -17.50 2.77
C SER A 209 -11.53 -17.96 3.00
N HIS A 210 -12.32 -17.23 3.79
CA HIS A 210 -13.68 -17.64 4.09
C HIS A 210 -14.57 -17.56 2.83
N PRO A 211 -15.37 -18.58 2.48
CA PRO A 211 -16.16 -18.61 1.25
C PRO A 211 -17.24 -17.52 1.17
N ARG A 212 -17.66 -16.96 2.30
CA ARG A 212 -18.59 -15.80 2.35
C ARG A 212 -17.87 -14.45 2.23
N THR A 213 -16.55 -14.42 2.08
CA THR A 213 -15.79 -13.19 1.82
C THR A 213 -15.64 -13.01 0.33
N GLN A 214 -16.34 -12.01 -0.22
CA GLN A 214 -16.40 -11.69 -1.65
C GLN A 214 -16.24 -10.17 -1.86
N GLU A 215 -15.43 -9.54 -1.03
CA GLU A 215 -15.13 -8.11 -1.07
C GLU A 215 -13.80 -7.89 -1.79
N ASN A 216 -13.75 -7.06 -2.80
CA ASN A 216 -12.54 -6.64 -3.51
C ASN A 216 -11.55 -7.78 -3.89
N VAL A 217 -10.43 -7.42 -4.53
CA VAL A 217 -9.42 -8.34 -5.06
C VAL A 217 -8.34 -8.68 -4.02
N VAL A 218 -8.75 -9.06 -2.81
CA VAL A 218 -7.82 -9.48 -1.75
C VAL A 218 -7.90 -11.01 -1.59
N PRO A 219 -6.87 -11.75 -2.00
CA PRO A 219 -6.86 -13.21 -1.90
C PRO A 219 -6.44 -13.67 -0.52
N PRO A 220 -6.76 -14.92 -0.15
CA PRO A 220 -6.04 -15.60 0.91
C PRO A 220 -4.59 -15.85 0.48
N THR A 221 -3.67 -15.80 1.44
CA THR A 221 -2.26 -16.09 1.19
C THR A 221 -1.98 -17.57 1.33
N THR A 222 -1.19 -18.14 0.42
CA THR A 222 -0.80 -19.56 0.50
C THR A 222 0.22 -19.83 1.60
N ILE A 223 0.27 -21.05 2.12
CA ILE A 223 1.27 -21.46 3.12
C ILE A 223 2.71 -21.25 2.60
N PRO A 224 3.10 -21.67 1.38
CA PRO A 224 4.45 -21.43 0.88
C PRO A 224 4.81 -19.96 0.76
N ALA A 225 3.86 -19.08 0.38
CA ALA A 225 4.11 -17.64 0.31
C ALA A 225 4.29 -17.01 1.70
N ILE A 226 3.51 -17.48 2.71
CA ILE A 226 3.72 -17.08 4.11
C ILE A 226 5.12 -17.48 4.58
N ILE A 227 5.54 -18.71 4.29
CA ILE A 227 6.88 -19.22 4.65
C ILE A 227 7.97 -18.42 3.94
N GLY A 228 7.80 -18.10 2.65
CA GLY A 228 8.73 -17.25 1.90
C GLY A 228 8.89 -15.87 2.54
N SER A 229 7.78 -15.23 2.93
CA SER A 229 7.81 -13.98 3.68
C SER A 229 8.49 -14.11 5.05
N LEU A 230 8.22 -15.21 5.77
CA LEU A 230 8.84 -15.49 7.07
C LEU A 230 10.36 -15.62 6.94
N PHE A 231 10.87 -16.32 5.93
CA PHE A 231 12.32 -16.41 5.68
C PHE A 231 12.92 -15.02 5.41
N GLY A 232 12.23 -14.20 4.64
CA GLY A 232 12.61 -12.80 4.45
C GLY A 232 12.59 -11.99 5.74
N ALA A 233 11.65 -12.24 6.65
CA ALA A 233 11.58 -11.57 7.94
C ALA A 233 12.69 -12.01 8.90
N ILE A 234 13.03 -13.32 8.94
CA ILE A 234 14.08 -13.87 9.82
C ILE A 234 15.47 -13.36 9.45
N TYR A 235 15.80 -13.38 8.13
CA TYR A 235 17.15 -13.06 7.67
C TYR A 235 17.29 -11.65 7.11
N ASN A 236 16.20 -10.94 6.99
CA ASN A 236 16.08 -9.52 6.63
C ASN A 236 16.97 -9.09 5.43
N PRO A 237 16.94 -9.80 4.29
CA PRO A 237 17.74 -9.46 3.13
C PRO A 237 17.26 -8.15 2.50
N ASN A 238 18.19 -7.20 2.31
CA ASN A 238 17.91 -5.95 1.61
C ASN A 238 18.29 -6.10 0.13
N ILE A 239 17.30 -6.05 -0.78
CA ILE A 239 17.51 -6.17 -2.23
C ILE A 239 17.97 -4.84 -2.86
N ILE A 240 18.67 -4.00 -2.13
CA ILE A 240 19.33 -2.82 -2.72
C ILE A 240 20.48 -3.26 -3.64
N SER A 241 21.14 -4.37 -3.30
CA SER A 241 22.25 -4.96 -4.00
C SER A 241 22.38 -6.43 -3.58
N ASP A 242 22.96 -7.27 -4.44
CA ASP A 242 23.32 -8.64 -4.10
C ASP A 242 24.48 -8.74 -3.10
N GLU A 243 25.19 -7.64 -2.80
CA GLU A 243 26.08 -7.55 -1.64
C GLU A 243 25.38 -7.90 -0.33
N TYR A 244 24.11 -7.47 -0.18
CA TYR A 244 23.31 -7.61 1.05
C TYR A 244 22.27 -8.71 0.96
N SER A 245 21.81 -9.03 -0.24
CA SER A 245 20.73 -10.00 -0.47
C SER A 245 21.21 -11.33 -1.03
N TYR A 246 22.41 -11.36 -1.61
CA TYR A 246 23.03 -12.53 -2.25
C TYR A 246 22.03 -13.27 -3.15
N ARG A 247 21.70 -14.54 -2.85
CA ARG A 247 20.77 -15.35 -3.67
C ARG A 247 19.32 -14.86 -3.66
N VAL A 248 18.93 -13.98 -2.76
CA VAL A 248 17.59 -13.38 -2.79
C VAL A 248 17.50 -12.35 -3.93
N GLY A 249 18.60 -11.69 -4.29
CA GLY A 249 18.70 -10.92 -5.53
C GLY A 249 18.50 -11.79 -6.78
N LEU A 250 19.09 -13.00 -6.80
CA LEU A 250 18.85 -13.98 -7.86
C LEU A 250 17.37 -14.40 -7.92
N ALA A 251 16.71 -14.58 -6.77
CA ALA A 251 15.29 -14.91 -6.73
C ALA A 251 14.40 -13.81 -7.35
N GLU A 252 14.77 -12.53 -7.24
CA GLU A 252 14.07 -11.45 -7.94
C GLU A 252 14.21 -11.58 -9.47
N ILE A 253 15.40 -11.88 -9.96
CA ILE A 253 15.67 -12.10 -11.39
C ILE A 253 14.91 -13.32 -11.91
N GLU A 254 14.91 -14.43 -11.18
CA GLU A 254 14.14 -15.65 -11.55
C GLU A 254 12.65 -15.36 -11.62
N THR A 255 12.10 -14.64 -10.63
CA THR A 255 10.69 -14.24 -10.59
C THR A 255 10.34 -13.37 -11.80
N ALA A 256 11.19 -12.40 -12.11
CA ALA A 256 11.02 -11.53 -13.28
C ALA A 256 11.07 -12.32 -14.60
N ALA A 257 12.02 -13.25 -14.74
CA ALA A 257 12.16 -14.08 -15.93
C ALA A 257 10.95 -15.00 -16.16
N MET A 258 10.42 -15.62 -15.07
CA MET A 258 9.21 -16.44 -15.13
C MET A 258 8.00 -15.62 -15.60
N CYS A 259 7.82 -14.43 -15.05
CA CYS A 259 6.71 -13.54 -15.42
C CYS A 259 6.89 -12.97 -16.84
N ALA A 260 8.11 -12.59 -17.23
CA ALA A 260 8.43 -12.13 -18.58
C ALA A 260 8.10 -13.20 -19.63
N SER A 261 8.56 -14.43 -19.42
CA SER A 261 8.23 -15.56 -20.28
C SER A 261 6.73 -15.82 -20.37
N LEU A 262 6.02 -15.74 -19.23
CA LEU A 262 4.58 -15.98 -19.15
C LEU A 262 3.78 -15.01 -20.03
N ILE A 263 4.16 -13.73 -20.04
CA ILE A 263 3.46 -12.68 -20.80
C ILE A 263 3.99 -12.52 -22.24
N GLY A 264 5.02 -13.28 -22.63
CA GLY A 264 5.60 -13.28 -23.98
C GLY A 264 6.72 -12.26 -24.22
N TYR A 265 7.37 -11.76 -23.16
CA TYR A 265 8.64 -11.05 -23.28
C TYR A 265 9.81 -12.03 -23.44
N ALA A 266 10.90 -11.59 -24.06
CA ALA A 266 12.19 -12.29 -24.03
C ALA A 266 12.83 -12.09 -22.65
N PRO A 267 12.98 -13.14 -21.82
CA PRO A 267 13.42 -12.97 -20.43
C PRO A 267 14.82 -12.36 -20.29
N GLU A 268 15.70 -12.61 -21.23
CA GLU A 268 17.08 -12.10 -21.28
C GLU A 268 17.17 -10.60 -21.63
N GLU A 269 16.14 -10.05 -22.29
CA GLU A 269 16.04 -8.64 -22.64
C GLU A 269 15.20 -7.84 -21.62
N ALA A 270 14.33 -8.53 -20.89
CA ALA A 270 13.45 -7.93 -19.91
C ALA A 270 14.14 -7.69 -18.56
N ALA A 271 13.58 -6.78 -17.78
CA ALA A 271 13.90 -6.64 -16.37
C ALA A 271 12.64 -6.52 -15.55
N GLY A 272 12.68 -7.03 -14.32
CA GLY A 272 11.59 -6.88 -13.35
C GLY A 272 12.09 -6.44 -11.99
N ILE A 273 11.36 -5.55 -11.36
CA ILE A 273 11.68 -5.00 -10.04
C ILE A 273 10.46 -5.11 -9.14
N CYS A 274 10.63 -5.67 -7.94
CA CYS A 274 9.59 -5.62 -6.92
C CYS A 274 9.40 -4.18 -6.42
N THR A 275 8.15 -3.77 -6.24
CA THR A 275 7.78 -2.40 -5.85
C THR A 275 6.72 -2.37 -4.74
N PHE A 276 6.40 -1.16 -4.28
CA PHE A 276 5.46 -0.85 -3.19
C PHE A 276 3.97 -0.93 -3.60
N GLY A 277 3.58 -1.93 -4.35
CA GLY A 277 2.21 -2.16 -4.82
C GLY A 277 1.99 -1.77 -6.28
N GLY A 278 0.78 -2.03 -6.79
CA GLY A 278 0.38 -1.67 -8.16
C GLY A 278 0.53 -0.18 -8.48
N THR A 279 0.38 0.70 -7.47
CA THR A 279 0.70 2.13 -7.61
C THR A 279 2.17 2.34 -7.97
N GLY A 280 3.08 1.56 -7.36
CA GLY A 280 4.50 1.58 -7.69
C GLY A 280 4.77 1.15 -9.12
N THR A 281 4.10 0.09 -9.61
CA THR A 281 4.28 -0.38 -11.00
C THR A 281 3.88 0.69 -12.00
N THR A 282 2.73 1.36 -11.77
CA THR A 282 2.25 2.48 -12.59
C THR A 282 3.20 3.68 -12.52
N PHE A 283 3.73 3.99 -11.31
CA PHE A 283 4.72 5.05 -11.12
C PHE A 283 5.96 4.83 -11.99
N TYR A 284 6.55 3.64 -11.95
CA TYR A 284 7.71 3.30 -12.78
C TYR A 284 7.37 3.37 -14.28
N GLY A 285 6.26 2.77 -14.72
CA GLY A 285 5.84 2.79 -16.12
C GLY A 285 5.68 4.21 -16.67
N VAL A 286 4.99 5.08 -15.92
CA VAL A 286 4.80 6.49 -16.32
C VAL A 286 6.11 7.27 -16.25
N LYS A 287 6.96 7.03 -15.24
CA LYS A 287 8.27 7.70 -15.14
C LYS A 287 9.19 7.34 -16.30
N LEU A 288 9.24 6.08 -16.71
CA LEU A 288 9.99 5.65 -17.90
C LEU A 288 9.48 6.33 -19.18
N GLY A 289 8.15 6.38 -19.34
CA GLY A 289 7.53 7.08 -20.46
C GLY A 289 7.83 8.59 -20.45
N LEU A 290 7.80 9.20 -19.29
CA LEU A 290 8.15 10.62 -19.11
C LEU A 290 9.59 10.92 -19.53
N GLU A 291 10.55 10.06 -19.12
CA GLU A 291 11.96 10.22 -19.53
C GLU A 291 12.18 10.00 -21.03
N LYS A 292 11.40 9.12 -21.67
CA LYS A 292 11.43 8.92 -23.13
C LYS A 292 10.85 10.12 -23.88
N ALA A 293 9.74 10.69 -23.38
CA ALA A 293 9.07 11.85 -23.98
C ALA A 293 9.84 13.16 -23.76
N SER A 294 10.47 13.31 -22.60
CA SER A 294 11.22 14.50 -22.23
C SER A 294 12.47 14.11 -21.43
N PRO A 295 13.56 13.75 -22.14
CA PRO A 295 14.78 13.28 -21.50
C PRO A 295 15.37 14.27 -20.51
N GLY A 296 15.80 13.78 -19.36
CA GLY A 296 16.42 14.57 -18.30
C GLY A 296 15.45 15.13 -17.26
N THR A 297 14.16 14.77 -17.30
CA THR A 297 13.20 15.20 -16.26
C THR A 297 13.60 14.67 -14.88
N PHE A 298 14.33 13.56 -14.79
CA PHE A 298 14.89 13.04 -13.54
C PHE A 298 15.87 14.03 -12.89
N ARG A 299 16.65 14.78 -13.70
CA ARG A 299 17.66 15.74 -13.21
C ARG A 299 17.12 17.17 -13.10
N HIS A 300 16.26 17.56 -14.02
CA HIS A 300 15.89 18.97 -14.21
C HIS A 300 14.42 19.27 -13.89
N GLY A 301 13.65 18.24 -13.52
CA GLY A 301 12.20 18.35 -13.32
C GLY A 301 11.41 18.47 -14.64
N VAL A 302 10.09 18.42 -14.52
CA VAL A 302 9.17 18.59 -15.64
C VAL A 302 9.04 20.08 -15.95
N ARG A 303 9.32 20.50 -17.21
CA ARG A 303 9.37 21.90 -17.62
C ARG A 303 8.28 22.31 -18.63
N GLU A 304 7.53 21.34 -19.12
CA GLU A 304 6.48 21.50 -20.11
C GLU A 304 5.29 20.62 -19.77
N PRO A 305 4.06 20.97 -20.20
CA PRO A 305 2.90 20.09 -20.05
C PRO A 305 3.09 18.81 -20.84
N ILE A 306 3.01 17.66 -20.17
CA ILE A 306 3.12 16.34 -20.77
C ILE A 306 1.90 15.53 -20.35
N LYS A 307 1.21 14.92 -21.31
CA LYS A 307 -0.06 14.22 -21.07
C LYS A 307 0.15 12.77 -20.64
N LEU A 308 -0.70 12.34 -19.72
CA LEU A 308 -0.94 10.94 -19.41
C LEU A 308 -2.33 10.56 -19.91
N VAL A 309 -2.44 9.46 -20.62
CA VAL A 309 -3.71 8.98 -21.19
C VAL A 309 -4.13 7.70 -20.49
N ALA A 310 -5.37 7.62 -20.02
CA ALA A 310 -5.90 6.43 -19.36
C ALA A 310 -7.42 6.37 -19.48
N SER A 311 -8.01 5.18 -19.35
CA SER A 311 -9.47 5.05 -19.33
C SER A 311 -10.08 5.66 -18.07
N SER A 312 -11.36 6.00 -18.12
CA SER A 312 -12.13 6.45 -16.95
C SER A 312 -12.13 5.38 -15.85
N SER A 313 -12.21 4.11 -16.22
CA SER A 313 -12.21 2.96 -15.31
C SER A 313 -10.82 2.54 -14.82
N ALA A 314 -9.72 3.15 -15.32
CA ALA A 314 -8.38 2.87 -14.82
C ALA A 314 -8.24 3.29 -13.35
N HIS A 315 -7.45 2.53 -12.60
CA HIS A 315 -7.26 2.73 -11.16
C HIS A 315 -6.86 4.18 -10.82
N TYR A 316 -7.35 4.70 -9.69
CA TYR A 316 -7.08 6.08 -9.23
C TYR A 316 -5.58 6.36 -8.96
N ALA A 317 -4.73 5.34 -8.89
CA ALA A 317 -3.27 5.50 -8.84
C ALA A 317 -2.73 6.45 -9.92
N LYS A 318 -3.40 6.54 -11.09
CA LYS A 318 -3.08 7.51 -12.14
C LYS A 318 -3.02 8.96 -11.65
N LEU A 319 -3.89 9.33 -10.71
CA LEU A 319 -3.91 10.69 -10.11
C LEU A 319 -2.74 10.89 -9.15
N ASN A 320 -2.44 9.90 -8.32
CA ASN A 320 -1.30 9.93 -7.40
C ASN A 320 0.01 10.06 -8.18
N VAL A 321 0.18 9.26 -9.23
CA VAL A 321 1.38 9.26 -10.08
C VAL A 321 1.59 10.63 -10.75
N LEU A 322 0.52 11.22 -11.31
CA LEU A 322 0.60 12.58 -11.88
C LEU A 322 1.02 13.64 -10.86
N GLY A 323 0.43 13.57 -9.66
CA GLY A 323 0.78 14.50 -8.57
C GLY A 323 2.23 14.34 -8.12
N TRP A 324 2.66 13.12 -7.85
CA TRP A 324 3.99 12.84 -7.29
C TRP A 324 5.13 13.00 -8.31
N LEU A 325 4.87 12.78 -9.59
CA LEU A 325 5.84 13.08 -10.66
C LEU A 325 5.90 14.57 -11.05
N GLY A 326 5.06 15.42 -10.45
CA GLY A 326 5.00 16.83 -10.77
C GLY A 326 4.42 17.14 -12.15
N LEU A 327 3.71 16.19 -12.76
CA LEU A 327 2.98 16.39 -14.02
C LEU A 327 1.73 17.23 -13.81
N GLY A 328 1.08 17.11 -12.66
CA GLY A 328 -0.21 17.74 -12.34
C GLY A 328 -1.40 16.99 -12.93
N THR A 329 -2.47 16.88 -12.14
CA THR A 329 -3.67 16.09 -12.52
C THR A 329 -4.43 16.64 -13.72
N ASN A 330 -4.29 17.93 -14.04
CA ASN A 330 -4.87 18.56 -15.24
C ASN A 330 -4.25 18.04 -16.55
N ASN A 331 -3.15 17.30 -16.47
CA ASN A 331 -2.52 16.67 -17.63
C ASN A 331 -2.97 15.21 -17.84
N LEU A 332 -3.97 14.74 -17.07
CA LEU A 332 -4.66 13.49 -17.36
C LEU A 332 -5.67 13.70 -18.49
N VAL A 333 -5.55 12.90 -19.53
CA VAL A 333 -6.56 12.76 -20.59
C VAL A 333 -7.32 11.48 -20.31
N THR A 334 -8.56 11.63 -19.87
CA THR A 334 -9.44 10.51 -19.53
C THR A 334 -10.25 10.09 -20.72
N ILE A 335 -10.15 8.83 -21.13
CA ILE A 335 -10.91 8.24 -22.22
C ILE A 335 -12.12 7.51 -21.64
N PRO A 336 -13.33 7.71 -22.14
CA PRO A 336 -14.50 6.97 -21.71
C PRO A 336 -14.35 5.47 -21.99
N THR A 337 -15.22 4.65 -21.40
CA THR A 337 -15.26 3.21 -21.63
C THR A 337 -16.49 2.80 -22.43
N ASP A 338 -16.35 1.75 -23.20
CA ASP A 338 -17.43 1.07 -23.89
C ASP A 338 -18.31 0.22 -22.95
N SER A 339 -19.32 -0.43 -23.48
CA SER A 339 -20.26 -1.27 -22.73
C SER A 339 -19.60 -2.45 -22.01
N ASP A 340 -18.48 -2.93 -22.52
CA ASP A 340 -17.64 -3.99 -21.92
C ASP A 340 -16.62 -3.48 -20.89
N ASN A 341 -16.70 -2.20 -20.51
CA ASN A 341 -15.77 -1.52 -19.60
C ASN A 341 -14.32 -1.43 -20.10
N SER A 342 -14.07 -1.67 -21.38
CA SER A 342 -12.79 -1.38 -22.02
C SER A 342 -12.73 0.08 -22.50
N MET A 343 -11.53 0.58 -22.75
CA MET A 343 -11.28 1.93 -23.26
C MET A 343 -11.93 2.09 -24.66
N ASP A 344 -12.73 3.15 -24.86
CA ASP A 344 -13.29 3.53 -26.16
C ASP A 344 -12.15 3.88 -27.14
N LEU A 345 -11.95 3.02 -28.13
CA LEU A 345 -10.82 3.12 -29.06
C LEU A 345 -10.97 4.29 -30.05
N ALA A 346 -12.19 4.67 -30.41
CA ALA A 346 -12.44 5.81 -31.29
C ALA A 346 -12.12 7.13 -30.56
N MET A 347 -12.57 7.24 -29.31
CA MET A 347 -12.25 8.39 -28.46
C MET A 347 -10.78 8.45 -28.10
N LEU A 348 -10.12 7.29 -27.92
CA LEU A 348 -8.66 7.23 -27.73
C LEU A 348 -7.94 7.82 -28.95
N GLU A 349 -8.23 7.34 -30.17
CA GLU A 349 -7.59 7.84 -31.38
C GLU A 349 -7.80 9.34 -31.56
N LYS A 350 -9.03 9.81 -31.38
CA LYS A 350 -9.37 11.24 -31.43
C LYS A 350 -8.53 12.06 -30.43
N SER A 351 -8.49 11.63 -29.17
CA SER A 351 -7.76 12.34 -28.12
C SER A 351 -6.26 12.38 -28.35
N LEU A 352 -5.68 11.26 -28.82
CA LEU A 352 -4.24 11.22 -29.15
C LEU A 352 -3.90 12.17 -30.29
N ARG A 353 -4.74 12.22 -31.35
CA ARG A 353 -4.55 13.18 -32.45
C ARG A 353 -4.67 14.62 -31.97
N GLU A 354 -5.66 14.96 -31.18
CA GLU A 354 -5.82 16.30 -30.62
C GLU A 354 -4.61 16.75 -29.76
N ILE A 355 -3.98 15.83 -29.01
CA ILE A 355 -2.76 16.13 -28.25
C ILE A 355 -1.61 16.42 -29.22
N LEU A 356 -1.42 15.56 -30.22
CA LEU A 356 -0.30 15.66 -31.17
C LEU A 356 -0.45 16.87 -32.11
N ASP A 357 -1.67 17.19 -32.55
CA ASP A 357 -1.97 18.36 -33.36
C ASP A 357 -1.64 19.68 -32.63
N ARG A 358 -1.73 19.69 -31.30
CA ARG A 358 -1.29 20.83 -30.47
C ARG A 358 0.22 20.85 -30.19
N GLY A 359 0.97 19.86 -30.71
CA GLY A 359 2.40 19.70 -30.43
C GLY A 359 2.71 19.31 -29.00
N GLU A 360 1.70 18.81 -28.23
CA GLU A 360 1.90 18.35 -26.86
C GLU A 360 2.50 16.94 -26.84
N LYS A 361 3.24 16.61 -25.77
CA LYS A 361 3.86 15.29 -25.58
C LYS A 361 2.98 14.34 -24.76
N ILE A 362 3.14 13.07 -25.03
CA ILE A 362 2.47 11.98 -24.31
C ILE A 362 3.53 11.19 -23.53
N ALA A 363 3.51 11.25 -22.20
CA ALA A 363 4.41 10.44 -21.37
C ALA A 363 4.07 8.96 -21.52
N ALA A 364 2.84 8.59 -21.22
CA ALA A 364 2.39 7.20 -21.29
C ALA A 364 0.90 7.09 -21.63
N ILE A 365 0.55 5.94 -22.18
CA ILE A 365 -0.81 5.43 -22.30
C ILE A 365 -0.93 4.27 -21.31
N ILE A 366 -1.81 4.39 -20.31
CA ILE A 366 -2.10 3.29 -19.39
C ILE A 366 -3.22 2.45 -19.99
N ALA A 367 -2.92 1.22 -20.36
CA ALA A 367 -3.90 0.21 -20.75
C ALA A 367 -4.20 -0.67 -19.53
N THR A 368 -5.46 -0.74 -19.09
CA THR A 368 -5.85 -1.53 -17.93
C THR A 368 -6.34 -2.92 -18.36
N LEU A 369 -5.70 -3.96 -17.82
CA LEU A 369 -6.06 -5.34 -18.13
C LEU A 369 -6.58 -6.03 -16.87
N GLY A 370 -7.87 -5.81 -16.62
CA GLY A 370 -8.59 -6.25 -15.44
C GLY A 370 -8.84 -5.10 -14.46
N THR A 371 -9.89 -4.29 -14.73
CA THR A 371 -10.30 -3.21 -13.82
C THR A 371 -10.79 -3.76 -12.48
N THR A 372 -10.59 -3.03 -11.40
CA THR A 372 -10.95 -3.46 -10.04
C THR A 372 -12.45 -3.66 -9.87
N ASP A 373 -13.28 -2.83 -10.52
CA ASP A 373 -14.73 -2.91 -10.33
C ASP A 373 -15.40 -3.93 -11.24
N ALA A 374 -15.02 -4.01 -12.51
CA ALA A 374 -15.75 -4.79 -13.50
C ALA A 374 -14.93 -5.85 -14.23
N PHE A 375 -13.61 -5.92 -14.00
CA PHE A 375 -12.69 -6.73 -14.78
C PHE A 375 -12.65 -6.37 -16.27
N GLY A 376 -12.87 -5.08 -16.60
CA GLY A 376 -12.74 -4.58 -17.97
C GLY A 376 -11.30 -4.72 -18.46
N ILE A 377 -11.13 -5.02 -19.76
CA ILE A 377 -9.84 -5.30 -20.36
C ILE A 377 -9.68 -4.47 -21.62
N ASP A 378 -8.75 -3.51 -21.60
CA ASP A 378 -8.46 -2.65 -22.74
C ASP A 378 -7.83 -3.46 -23.89
N ASN A 379 -8.20 -3.14 -25.12
CA ASN A 379 -7.65 -3.80 -26.32
C ASN A 379 -6.21 -3.34 -26.59
N LEU A 380 -5.26 -3.94 -25.88
CA LEU A 380 -3.84 -3.58 -25.96
C LEU A 380 -3.24 -3.79 -27.34
N GLN A 381 -3.73 -4.77 -28.11
CA GLN A 381 -3.29 -5.00 -29.50
C GLN A 381 -3.59 -3.78 -30.39
N TYR A 382 -4.80 -3.25 -30.29
CA TYR A 382 -5.21 -2.05 -31.03
C TYR A 382 -4.45 -0.80 -30.53
N ILE A 383 -4.38 -0.59 -29.20
CA ILE A 383 -3.69 0.55 -28.58
C ILE A 383 -2.24 0.61 -29.05
N ALA A 384 -1.54 -0.52 -29.06
CA ALA A 384 -0.15 -0.59 -29.52
C ALA A 384 -0.02 -0.29 -31.02
N GLY A 385 -0.91 -0.82 -31.83
CA GLY A 385 -0.95 -0.55 -33.27
C GLY A 385 -1.24 0.92 -33.57
N LEU A 386 -2.19 1.52 -32.86
CA LEU A 386 -2.53 2.94 -32.97
C LEU A 386 -1.34 3.84 -32.59
N ARG A 387 -0.71 3.58 -31.42
CA ARG A 387 0.50 4.29 -30.99
C ARG A 387 1.60 4.26 -32.05
N ASP A 388 1.86 3.08 -32.63
CA ASP A 388 2.92 2.90 -33.63
C ASP A 388 2.60 3.65 -34.93
N ARG A 389 1.35 3.61 -35.39
CA ARG A 389 0.86 4.36 -36.54
C ARG A 389 1.00 5.89 -36.33
N LEU A 390 0.56 6.41 -35.20
CA LEU A 390 0.68 7.84 -34.89
C LEU A 390 2.14 8.27 -34.72
N THR A 391 2.99 7.44 -34.16
CA THR A 391 4.43 7.70 -34.07
C THR A 391 5.05 7.96 -35.46
N GLN A 392 4.67 7.15 -36.45
CA GLN A 392 5.15 7.29 -37.84
C GLN A 392 4.49 8.50 -38.53
N GLU A 393 3.18 8.64 -38.42
CA GLU A 393 2.40 9.70 -39.07
C GLU A 393 2.85 11.11 -38.64
N TYR A 394 3.07 11.29 -37.34
CA TYR A 394 3.53 12.57 -36.77
C TYR A 394 5.07 12.68 -36.70
N GLN A 395 5.81 11.70 -37.18
CA GLN A 395 7.28 11.66 -37.16
C GLN A 395 7.85 11.98 -35.76
N LEU A 396 7.25 11.39 -34.72
CA LEU A 396 7.63 11.69 -33.34
C LEU A 396 9.09 11.27 -33.08
N PRO A 397 9.90 12.10 -32.39
CA PRO A 397 11.28 11.76 -32.05
C PRO A 397 11.40 10.70 -30.95
N TYR A 398 10.28 10.25 -30.40
CA TYR A 398 10.18 9.22 -29.37
C TYR A 398 8.91 8.40 -29.62
N ARG A 399 8.85 7.23 -29.01
CA ARG A 399 7.68 6.36 -29.04
C ARG A 399 6.94 6.49 -27.70
N PRO A 400 5.68 7.00 -27.66
CA PRO A 400 4.90 7.09 -26.43
C PRO A 400 4.86 5.75 -25.72
N HIS A 401 5.16 5.74 -24.42
CA HIS A 401 5.24 4.52 -23.63
C HIS A 401 3.86 3.92 -23.36
N ILE A 402 3.71 2.61 -23.50
CA ILE A 402 2.51 1.90 -23.07
C ILE A 402 2.83 1.14 -21.79
N HIS A 403 2.16 1.52 -20.70
CA HIS A 403 2.15 0.76 -19.45
C HIS A 403 0.88 -0.07 -19.38
N ALA A 404 0.99 -1.39 -19.35
CA ALA A 404 -0.13 -2.27 -19.09
C ALA A 404 -0.31 -2.42 -17.57
N ASP A 405 -1.35 -1.81 -17.03
CA ASP A 405 -1.79 -2.07 -15.66
C ASP A 405 -2.54 -3.41 -15.63
N ALA A 406 -1.77 -4.49 -15.56
CA ALA A 406 -2.25 -5.85 -15.53
C ALA A 406 -2.18 -6.46 -14.12
N VAL A 407 -2.17 -5.62 -13.09
CA VAL A 407 -2.02 -6.03 -11.67
C VAL A 407 -3.04 -7.07 -11.21
N ILE A 408 -4.19 -7.17 -11.87
CA ILE A 408 -5.18 -8.23 -11.66
C ILE A 408 -5.12 -9.28 -12.78
N GLY A 409 -5.12 -8.85 -14.02
CA GLY A 409 -5.29 -9.73 -15.17
C GLY A 409 -4.06 -10.57 -15.55
N TRP A 410 -2.86 -10.21 -15.13
CA TRP A 410 -1.61 -10.88 -15.52
C TRP A 410 -1.66 -12.40 -15.38
N ALA A 411 -2.32 -12.90 -14.34
CA ALA A 411 -2.36 -14.34 -14.02
C ALA A 411 -3.10 -15.15 -15.11
N TRP A 412 -4.04 -14.54 -15.86
CA TRP A 412 -4.71 -15.20 -16.98
C TRP A 412 -3.78 -15.52 -18.15
N SER A 413 -2.57 -14.96 -18.20
CA SER A 413 -1.55 -15.34 -19.19
C SER A 413 -1.12 -16.81 -19.08
N VAL A 414 -1.43 -17.50 -17.96
CA VAL A 414 -1.24 -18.96 -17.84
C VAL A 414 -2.04 -19.75 -18.87
N PHE A 415 -3.06 -19.14 -19.46
CA PHE A 415 -3.88 -19.74 -20.51
C PHE A 415 -3.37 -19.49 -21.93
N ASN A 416 -2.29 -18.72 -22.15
CA ASN A 416 -1.76 -18.40 -23.48
C ASN A 416 -1.38 -19.65 -24.30
N ASP A 417 -1.00 -20.73 -23.63
CA ASP A 417 -0.65 -22.03 -24.22
C ASP A 417 -1.56 -23.17 -23.73
N TYR A 418 -2.78 -22.85 -23.26
CA TYR A 418 -3.78 -23.84 -22.86
C TYR A 418 -4.52 -24.35 -24.09
N ASP A 419 -4.65 -25.66 -24.21
CA ASP A 419 -5.44 -26.30 -25.26
C ASP A 419 -6.93 -26.22 -24.93
N PHE A 420 -7.61 -25.21 -25.46
CA PHE A 420 -9.03 -25.00 -25.25
C PHE A 420 -9.92 -26.03 -25.95
N ASP A 421 -9.44 -26.67 -27.02
CA ASP A 421 -10.16 -27.70 -27.75
C ASP A 421 -10.13 -29.01 -26.96
N ALA A 422 -8.97 -29.42 -26.48
CA ALA A 422 -8.81 -30.63 -25.66
C ALA A 422 -9.34 -30.45 -24.23
N ASN A 423 -9.35 -29.21 -23.71
CA ASN A 423 -9.79 -28.84 -22.38
C ASN A 423 -9.31 -29.81 -21.28
N PRO A 424 -8.00 -30.00 -21.09
CA PRO A 424 -7.45 -31.06 -20.24
C PRO A 424 -7.85 -30.94 -18.76
N LEU A 425 -8.23 -29.76 -18.29
CA LEU A 425 -8.73 -29.54 -16.91
C LEU A 425 -10.26 -29.73 -16.78
N GLY A 426 -10.96 -30.03 -17.88
CA GLY A 426 -12.37 -30.40 -17.84
C GLY A 426 -13.31 -29.27 -17.43
N PHE A 427 -13.00 -28.03 -17.73
CA PHE A 427 -13.91 -26.91 -17.46
C PHE A 427 -15.23 -27.08 -18.21
N ASN A 428 -16.36 -26.68 -17.58
CA ASN A 428 -17.62 -26.66 -18.27
C ASN A 428 -17.60 -25.62 -19.44
N ALA A 429 -18.47 -25.79 -20.42
CA ALA A 429 -18.45 -25.00 -21.64
C ALA A 429 -18.55 -23.47 -21.40
N ARG A 430 -19.31 -23.04 -20.40
CA ARG A 430 -19.46 -21.62 -20.06
C ARG A 430 -18.17 -21.05 -19.46
N THR A 431 -17.60 -21.75 -18.47
CA THR A 431 -16.30 -21.35 -17.87
C THR A 431 -15.21 -21.35 -18.93
N LEU A 432 -15.14 -22.39 -19.77
CA LEU A 432 -14.13 -22.50 -20.83
C LEU A 432 -14.19 -21.33 -21.79
N ARG A 433 -15.40 -20.91 -22.21
CA ARG A 433 -15.61 -19.73 -23.03
C ARG A 433 -15.11 -18.45 -22.34
N CYS A 434 -15.46 -18.23 -21.06
CA CYS A 434 -15.03 -17.06 -20.32
C CYS A 434 -13.51 -16.97 -20.21
N LEU A 435 -12.84 -18.10 -19.98
CA LEU A 435 -11.39 -18.17 -19.92
C LEU A 435 -10.75 -17.89 -21.28
N TRP A 436 -11.33 -18.40 -22.36
CA TRP A 436 -10.86 -18.16 -23.73
C TRP A 436 -11.00 -16.69 -24.14
N ASP A 437 -12.19 -16.08 -23.92
CA ASP A 437 -12.43 -14.67 -24.23
C ASP A 437 -11.44 -13.75 -23.48
N THR A 438 -11.15 -14.05 -22.21
CA THR A 438 -10.17 -13.32 -21.42
C THR A 438 -8.74 -13.51 -21.95
N GLN A 439 -8.38 -14.76 -22.28
CA GLN A 439 -7.03 -15.09 -22.79
C GLN A 439 -6.73 -14.38 -24.10
N VAL A 440 -7.70 -14.26 -25.02
CA VAL A 440 -7.51 -13.55 -26.30
C VAL A 440 -6.98 -12.13 -26.08
N ASN A 441 -7.53 -11.40 -25.11
CA ASN A 441 -7.09 -10.05 -24.78
C ASN A 441 -5.75 -10.05 -24.02
N MET A 442 -5.54 -10.99 -23.08
CA MET A 442 -4.31 -11.09 -22.29
C MET A 442 -3.10 -11.51 -23.13
N SER A 443 -3.30 -12.23 -24.22
CA SER A 443 -2.21 -12.65 -25.15
C SER A 443 -1.44 -11.47 -25.73
N ALA A 444 -2.03 -10.27 -25.74
CA ALA A 444 -1.41 -9.04 -26.24
C ALA A 444 -0.47 -8.36 -25.23
N LEU A 445 -0.31 -8.86 -23.99
CA LEU A 445 0.53 -8.22 -22.96
C LEU A 445 1.96 -7.95 -23.43
N HIS A 446 2.52 -8.80 -24.27
CA HIS A 446 3.85 -8.63 -24.88
C HIS A 446 3.99 -7.35 -25.73
N ARG A 447 2.89 -6.67 -26.07
CA ARG A 447 2.89 -5.42 -26.87
C ARG A 447 3.15 -4.18 -26.02
N ALA A 448 2.96 -4.23 -24.71
CA ALA A 448 3.29 -3.14 -23.81
C ALA A 448 4.81 -2.94 -23.70
N ASP A 449 5.22 -1.74 -23.27
CA ASP A 449 6.63 -1.43 -23.00
C ASP A 449 6.98 -1.76 -21.54
N SER A 450 5.97 -1.70 -20.64
CA SER A 450 6.06 -2.20 -19.26
C SER A 450 4.73 -2.76 -18.78
N VAL A 451 4.78 -3.69 -17.83
CA VAL A 451 3.61 -4.39 -17.27
C VAL A 451 3.68 -4.35 -15.75
N GLY A 452 2.56 -3.98 -15.12
CA GLY A 452 2.36 -4.08 -13.67
C GLY A 452 1.75 -5.43 -13.30
N ILE A 453 2.34 -6.07 -12.27
CA ILE A 453 1.92 -7.37 -11.72
C ILE A 453 1.76 -7.23 -10.21
N ASP A 454 0.61 -7.66 -9.65
CA ASP A 454 0.43 -7.79 -8.20
C ASP A 454 0.32 -9.27 -7.80
N PHE A 455 1.35 -9.76 -7.10
CA PHE A 455 1.29 -11.09 -6.52
C PHE A 455 0.35 -11.16 -5.32
N HIS A 456 0.13 -10.02 -4.63
CA HIS A 456 -0.83 -9.91 -3.53
C HIS A 456 -2.30 -9.79 -3.97
N LYS A 457 -2.58 -9.92 -5.27
CA LYS A 457 -3.92 -10.06 -5.84
C LYS A 457 -4.06 -11.46 -6.43
N THR A 458 -4.09 -11.59 -7.72
CA THR A 458 -4.25 -12.88 -8.40
C THR A 458 -3.03 -13.80 -8.34
N GLY A 459 -1.96 -13.36 -7.69
CA GLY A 459 -0.80 -14.20 -7.34
C GLY A 459 -0.91 -14.91 -5.99
N PHE A 460 -1.93 -14.63 -5.16
CA PHE A 460 -2.17 -15.27 -3.86
C PHE A 460 -1.00 -15.12 -2.86
N GLY A 461 -0.24 -14.04 -2.98
CA GLY A 461 0.84 -13.66 -2.08
C GLY A 461 0.39 -12.67 -0.99
N PRO A 462 1.21 -12.47 0.06
CA PRO A 462 0.90 -11.49 1.10
C PRO A 462 1.12 -10.05 0.62
N TYR A 463 0.41 -9.09 1.23
CA TYR A 463 0.61 -7.66 1.03
C TYR A 463 1.94 -7.19 1.67
N VAL A 464 2.74 -6.37 1.03
CA VAL A 464 2.66 -5.87 -0.33
C VAL A 464 3.63 -6.67 -1.20
N SER A 465 3.17 -7.18 -2.34
CA SER A 465 4.01 -7.94 -3.26
C SER A 465 3.61 -7.63 -4.69
N SER A 466 4.41 -6.80 -5.36
CA SER A 466 4.16 -6.33 -6.74
C SER A 466 5.46 -6.26 -7.52
N MET A 467 5.38 -6.34 -8.84
CA MET A 467 6.51 -6.23 -9.73
C MET A 467 6.15 -5.40 -10.96
N VAL A 468 7.01 -4.46 -11.34
CA VAL A 468 7.00 -3.88 -12.67
C VAL A 468 7.94 -4.67 -13.56
N LEU A 469 7.45 -5.11 -14.73
CA LEU A 469 8.27 -5.70 -15.78
C LEU A 469 8.48 -4.66 -16.86
N CYS A 470 9.73 -4.44 -17.26
CA CYS A 470 10.14 -3.65 -18.41
C CYS A 470 10.51 -4.59 -19.54
N LYS A 471 9.96 -4.37 -20.72
CA LYS A 471 10.24 -5.18 -21.92
C LYS A 471 11.71 -5.11 -22.33
N ASN A 472 12.29 -3.91 -22.21
CA ASN A 472 13.71 -3.68 -22.43
C ASN A 472 14.37 -3.22 -21.13
N LYS A 473 15.30 -4.03 -20.63
CA LYS A 473 16.05 -3.72 -19.39
C LYS A 473 16.83 -2.41 -19.46
N GLU A 474 17.25 -2.00 -20.66
CA GLU A 474 17.99 -0.75 -20.86
C GLU A 474 17.13 0.50 -20.57
N ASP A 475 15.80 0.37 -20.58
CA ASP A 475 14.90 1.47 -20.20
C ASP A 475 15.15 1.97 -18.78
N LEU A 476 15.60 1.09 -17.86
CA LEU A 476 15.92 1.44 -16.49
C LEU A 476 17.10 2.43 -16.39
N ASN A 477 17.95 2.52 -17.42
CA ASN A 477 19.04 3.50 -17.46
C ASN A 477 18.53 4.96 -17.47
N HIS A 478 17.31 5.19 -17.97
CA HIS A 478 16.70 6.53 -17.98
C HIS A 478 16.45 7.09 -16.56
N ILE A 479 16.32 6.22 -15.56
CA ILE A 479 16.05 6.58 -14.16
C ILE A 479 17.19 6.21 -13.21
N SER A 480 18.34 5.82 -13.77
CA SER A 480 19.52 5.44 -12.99
C SER A 480 20.21 6.64 -12.35
N ARG A 481 20.68 6.43 -11.13
CA ARG A 481 21.53 7.35 -10.39
C ARG A 481 23.00 7.00 -10.61
N ASP A 482 23.86 8.01 -10.51
CA ASP A 482 25.31 7.78 -10.49
C ASP A 482 25.69 7.00 -9.20
N PRO A 483 26.30 5.81 -9.30
CA PRO A 483 26.77 5.06 -8.15
C PRO A 483 27.76 5.87 -7.27
N GLY A 484 28.50 6.79 -7.85
CA GLY A 484 29.42 7.67 -7.12
C GLY A 484 28.73 8.57 -6.08
N LEU A 485 27.43 8.78 -6.19
CA LEU A 485 26.63 9.49 -5.18
C LEU A 485 26.32 8.63 -3.94
N MET A 486 26.62 7.32 -4.01
CA MET A 486 26.39 6.35 -2.94
C MET A 486 27.67 5.57 -2.63
N PRO A 487 28.74 6.24 -2.13
CA PRO A 487 30.11 5.70 -2.09
C PRO A 487 30.30 4.53 -1.12
N TYR A 488 29.33 4.23 -0.27
CA TYR A 488 29.34 3.11 0.67
C TYR A 488 28.53 1.89 0.17
N LEU A 489 27.96 1.96 -1.04
CA LEU A 489 27.18 0.89 -1.66
C LEU A 489 27.85 0.44 -2.98
N PHE A 490 27.46 -0.75 -3.46
CA PHE A 490 27.84 -1.27 -4.78
C PHE A 490 29.35 -1.51 -4.95
N GLN A 491 30.01 -1.96 -3.89
CA GLN A 491 31.44 -2.27 -3.90
C GLN A 491 31.73 -3.68 -4.42
N PHE A 492 30.77 -4.58 -4.23
CA PHE A 492 30.84 -5.98 -4.63
C PHE A 492 29.54 -6.41 -5.30
N GLY A 493 29.55 -7.61 -5.91
CA GLY A 493 28.39 -8.18 -6.55
C GLY A 493 28.20 -7.75 -8.00
N ASN A 494 27.09 -8.18 -8.60
CA ASN A 494 26.78 -7.96 -10.02
C ASN A 494 25.34 -7.51 -10.28
N TYR A 495 24.53 -7.39 -9.24
CA TYR A 495 23.14 -6.97 -9.32
C TYR A 495 22.84 -5.83 -8.32
N HIS A 496 22.69 -4.63 -8.84
CA HIS A 496 22.56 -3.41 -8.07
C HIS A 496 21.27 -2.63 -8.38
N PRO A 497 20.08 -3.20 -8.14
CA PRO A 497 18.84 -2.50 -8.47
C PRO A 497 18.64 -1.19 -7.69
N GLY A 498 19.29 -1.01 -6.55
CA GLY A 498 19.32 0.26 -5.83
C GLY A 498 19.80 1.45 -6.65
N VAL A 499 20.47 1.23 -7.78
CA VAL A 499 20.89 2.30 -8.70
C VAL A 499 19.69 2.97 -9.38
N PHE A 500 18.63 2.22 -9.69
CA PHE A 500 17.46 2.73 -10.41
C PHE A 500 16.13 2.61 -9.65
N THR A 501 16.10 1.94 -8.49
CA THR A 501 14.87 1.84 -7.71
C THR A 501 14.62 3.09 -6.86
N MET A 502 13.36 3.51 -6.79
CA MET A 502 12.95 4.68 -6.01
C MET A 502 13.10 4.42 -4.51
N GLU A 503 12.69 3.23 -4.06
CA GLU A 503 12.65 2.85 -2.65
C GLU A 503 14.03 2.67 -2.02
N THR A 504 15.07 2.57 -2.79
CA THR A 504 16.45 2.28 -2.39
C THR A 504 16.55 0.94 -1.65
N SER A 505 16.12 0.86 -0.38
CA SER A 505 16.07 -0.38 0.40
C SER A 505 14.75 -1.11 0.17
N ARG A 506 14.82 -2.41 -0.15
CA ARG A 506 13.64 -3.25 -0.43
C ARG A 506 13.76 -4.60 0.27
N SER A 507 12.65 -5.08 0.83
CA SER A 507 12.60 -6.39 1.51
C SER A 507 12.60 -7.56 0.52
N GLY A 508 13.41 -8.58 0.77
CA GLY A 508 13.40 -9.83 0.02
C GLY A 508 12.22 -10.75 0.31
N GLY A 509 11.45 -10.49 1.36
CA GLY A 509 10.31 -11.34 1.74
C GLY A 509 9.22 -11.39 0.67
N ALA A 510 8.91 -10.28 0.04
CA ALA A 510 7.93 -10.22 -1.04
C ALA A 510 8.34 -11.04 -2.27
N VAL A 511 9.63 -11.01 -2.62
CA VAL A 511 10.20 -11.81 -3.72
C VAL A 511 10.08 -13.30 -3.44
N LEU A 512 10.52 -13.73 -2.24
CA LEU A 512 10.46 -15.14 -1.85
C LEU A 512 9.03 -15.67 -1.81
N ALA A 513 8.08 -14.86 -1.36
CA ALA A 513 6.66 -15.21 -1.36
C ALA A 513 6.10 -15.37 -2.79
N ALA A 514 6.41 -14.44 -3.69
CA ALA A 514 6.00 -14.50 -5.08
C ALA A 514 6.58 -15.74 -5.78
N LEU A 515 7.89 -15.95 -5.64
CA LEU A 515 8.59 -17.10 -6.22
C LEU A 515 8.04 -18.44 -5.70
N ALA A 516 7.71 -18.50 -4.39
CA ALA A 516 7.11 -19.69 -3.79
C ALA A 516 5.79 -20.08 -4.49
N ASN A 517 4.92 -19.11 -4.77
CA ASN A 517 3.66 -19.36 -5.47
C ASN A 517 3.87 -19.73 -6.93
N LEU A 518 4.76 -19.05 -7.65
CA LEU A 518 5.07 -19.38 -9.03
C LEU A 518 5.60 -20.84 -9.17
N LYS A 519 6.45 -21.26 -8.22
CA LYS A 519 7.00 -22.61 -8.19
C LYS A 519 5.96 -23.66 -7.75
N MET A 520 5.13 -23.35 -6.75
CA MET A 520 4.14 -24.28 -6.23
C MET A 520 2.99 -24.53 -7.20
N PHE A 521 2.38 -23.45 -7.69
CA PHE A 521 1.23 -23.58 -8.59
C PHE A 521 1.64 -24.00 -10.00
N GLY A 522 2.78 -23.48 -10.51
CA GLY A 522 3.06 -23.58 -11.93
C GLY A 522 1.90 -23.04 -12.77
N LYS A 523 1.88 -23.30 -14.07
CA LYS A 523 0.74 -22.94 -14.93
C LYS A 523 -0.52 -23.74 -14.59
N GLU A 524 -0.36 -25.03 -14.30
CA GLU A 524 -1.48 -25.94 -14.05
C GLU A 524 -2.28 -25.51 -12.80
N GLY A 525 -1.62 -25.26 -11.68
CA GLY A 525 -2.28 -24.82 -10.46
C GLY A 525 -2.98 -23.48 -10.60
N TYR A 526 -2.33 -22.50 -11.26
CA TYR A 526 -2.98 -21.21 -11.57
C TYR A 526 -4.20 -21.38 -12.48
N ARG A 527 -4.12 -22.22 -13.53
CA ARG A 527 -5.26 -22.52 -14.42
C ARG A 527 -6.42 -23.11 -13.66
N ALA A 528 -6.16 -24.12 -12.84
CA ALA A 528 -7.20 -24.78 -12.03
C ALA A 528 -7.86 -23.78 -11.07
N LEU A 529 -7.04 -22.98 -10.36
CA LEU A 529 -7.53 -22.00 -9.39
C LEU A 529 -8.35 -20.89 -10.06
N LEU A 530 -7.82 -20.24 -11.10
CA LEU A 530 -8.52 -19.18 -11.81
C LEU A 530 -9.80 -19.69 -12.50
N GLY A 531 -9.76 -20.89 -13.09
CA GLY A 531 -10.93 -21.54 -13.66
C GLY A 531 -12.01 -21.79 -12.63
N HIS A 532 -11.63 -22.20 -11.42
CA HIS A 532 -12.58 -22.37 -10.31
C HIS A 532 -13.24 -21.03 -9.91
N LEU A 533 -12.46 -19.95 -9.72
CA LEU A 533 -13.01 -18.64 -9.36
C LEU A 533 -13.97 -18.09 -10.43
N VAL A 534 -13.60 -18.23 -11.70
CA VAL A 534 -14.46 -17.85 -12.84
C VAL A 534 -15.73 -18.71 -12.87
N SER A 535 -15.60 -20.02 -12.65
CA SER A 535 -16.75 -20.95 -12.60
C SER A 535 -17.77 -20.53 -11.52
N MET A 536 -17.28 -20.18 -10.33
CA MET A 536 -18.17 -19.75 -9.23
C MET A 536 -18.83 -18.40 -9.54
N SER A 537 -18.11 -17.46 -10.15
CA SER A 537 -18.71 -16.20 -10.60
C SER A 537 -19.80 -16.43 -11.66
N GLU A 538 -19.59 -17.37 -12.60
CA GLU A 538 -20.57 -17.74 -13.60
C GLU A 538 -21.84 -18.42 -12.99
N VAL A 539 -21.66 -19.19 -11.91
CA VAL A 539 -22.81 -19.74 -11.16
C VAL A 539 -23.64 -18.59 -10.56
N LEU A 540 -23.00 -17.59 -9.95
CA LEU A 540 -23.71 -16.41 -9.42
C LEU A 540 -24.44 -15.65 -10.52
N ARG A 541 -23.76 -15.34 -11.63
CA ARG A 541 -24.33 -14.60 -12.78
C ARG A 541 -25.56 -15.30 -13.34
N ARG A 542 -25.48 -16.61 -13.56
CA ARG A 542 -26.63 -17.40 -14.02
C ARG A 542 -27.81 -17.30 -13.07
N ARG A 543 -27.58 -17.40 -11.76
CA ARG A 543 -28.65 -17.33 -10.75
C ARG A 543 -29.29 -15.94 -10.64
N LEU A 544 -28.49 -14.90 -10.77
CA LEU A 544 -29.01 -13.52 -10.87
C LEU A 544 -29.90 -13.36 -12.10
N ASP A 545 -29.47 -13.92 -13.23
CA ASP A 545 -30.17 -13.85 -14.50
C ASP A 545 -31.47 -14.68 -14.56
N GLU A 546 -31.55 -15.75 -13.77
CA GLU A 546 -32.74 -16.58 -13.61
C GLU A 546 -33.79 -15.89 -12.73
N HIS A 547 -33.44 -14.85 -11.97
CA HIS A 547 -34.35 -14.13 -11.09
C HIS A 547 -34.91 -12.87 -11.78
N PRO A 548 -36.29 -12.71 -11.85
CA PRO A 548 -36.88 -11.59 -12.60
C PRO A 548 -36.51 -10.20 -12.07
N SER A 549 -36.29 -10.06 -10.76
CA SER A 549 -35.99 -8.77 -10.10
C SER A 549 -34.53 -8.59 -9.75
N MET A 550 -33.62 -9.36 -10.31
CA MET A 550 -32.16 -9.21 -10.16
C MET A 550 -31.49 -9.27 -11.53
N CYS A 551 -30.37 -8.59 -11.70
CA CYS A 551 -29.58 -8.68 -12.92
C CYS A 551 -28.11 -8.42 -12.64
N GLN A 552 -27.24 -9.14 -13.33
CA GLN A 552 -25.85 -8.72 -13.48
C GLN A 552 -25.78 -7.51 -14.41
N ILE A 553 -24.79 -6.66 -14.21
CA ILE A 553 -24.66 -5.41 -14.99
C ILE A 553 -23.28 -5.20 -15.62
N ASN A 554 -22.32 -6.11 -15.38
CA ASN A 554 -21.02 -6.14 -16.05
C ASN A 554 -20.94 -7.29 -17.04
N ASP A 555 -21.95 -7.41 -17.91
CA ASP A 555 -21.92 -8.33 -19.05
C ASP A 555 -20.63 -8.15 -19.85
N TYR A 556 -20.17 -9.22 -20.49
CA TYR A 556 -18.92 -9.28 -21.28
C TYR A 556 -17.62 -9.19 -20.48
N ASN A 557 -17.67 -9.07 -19.14
CA ASN A 557 -16.48 -9.12 -18.29
C ASN A 557 -16.42 -10.46 -17.55
N TYR A 558 -15.55 -11.34 -17.98
CA TYR A 558 -15.53 -12.76 -17.59
C TYR A 558 -14.54 -13.11 -16.47
N GLY A 559 -14.15 -12.13 -15.67
CA GLY A 559 -13.30 -12.33 -14.50
C GLY A 559 -14.06 -12.80 -13.26
N PRO A 560 -13.39 -12.80 -12.09
CA PRO A 560 -13.95 -13.28 -10.84
C PRO A 560 -14.85 -12.25 -10.13
N VAL A 561 -15.23 -11.16 -10.79
CA VAL A 561 -16.09 -10.10 -10.25
C VAL A 561 -17.44 -10.05 -10.94
N THR A 562 -18.49 -9.99 -10.15
CA THR A 562 -19.87 -9.80 -10.60
C THR A 562 -20.42 -8.53 -9.98
N LEU A 563 -20.80 -7.58 -10.83
CA LEU A 563 -21.60 -6.42 -10.44
C LEU A 563 -23.07 -6.74 -10.68
N PHE A 564 -23.92 -6.45 -9.72
CA PHE A 564 -25.33 -6.73 -9.83
C PHE A 564 -26.19 -5.65 -9.19
N ARG A 565 -27.46 -5.62 -9.61
CA ARG A 565 -28.52 -4.81 -9.03
C ARG A 565 -29.70 -5.70 -8.71
N ALA A 566 -30.47 -5.28 -7.74
CA ALA A 566 -31.78 -5.86 -7.46
C ALA A 566 -32.85 -4.75 -7.46
N TYR A 567 -34.07 -5.16 -7.70
CA TYR A 567 -35.23 -4.30 -7.82
C TYR A 567 -36.38 -4.85 -6.97
N PRO A 568 -37.40 -4.04 -6.63
CA PRO A 568 -38.61 -4.53 -5.96
C PRO A 568 -39.31 -5.64 -6.74
N ASP A 569 -40.15 -6.41 -6.04
CA ASP A 569 -40.91 -7.50 -6.65
C ASP A 569 -41.85 -6.99 -7.73
N GLY A 570 -41.98 -7.77 -8.78
CA GLY A 570 -42.83 -7.46 -9.93
C GLY A 570 -42.16 -6.59 -11.02
N MET A 571 -40.91 -6.16 -10.81
CA MET A 571 -40.13 -5.43 -11.82
C MET A 571 -39.23 -6.39 -12.60
N ASP A 572 -39.19 -6.21 -13.92
CA ASP A 572 -38.17 -6.88 -14.77
C ASP A 572 -36.85 -6.12 -14.68
N ALA A 573 -35.92 -6.67 -13.92
CA ALA A 573 -34.63 -6.04 -13.62
C ALA A 573 -33.83 -5.72 -14.88
N LYS A 574 -33.80 -6.61 -15.87
CA LYS A 574 -32.97 -6.43 -17.08
C LYS A 574 -33.51 -5.32 -17.97
N SER A 575 -34.83 -5.34 -18.24
CA SER A 575 -35.49 -4.33 -19.04
C SER A 575 -35.41 -2.95 -18.39
N LEU A 576 -35.65 -2.88 -17.08
CA LEU A 576 -35.59 -1.64 -16.33
C LEU A 576 -34.18 -1.06 -16.28
N PHE A 577 -33.17 -1.88 -15.94
CA PHE A 577 -31.78 -1.44 -15.96
C PHE A 577 -31.32 -0.94 -17.32
N SER A 578 -31.69 -1.64 -18.40
CA SER A 578 -31.40 -1.20 -19.77
C SER A 578 -31.99 0.17 -20.07
N SER A 579 -33.25 0.41 -19.64
CA SER A 579 -33.90 1.69 -19.82
C SER A 579 -33.26 2.80 -19.00
N GLU A 580 -32.95 2.54 -17.73
CA GLU A 580 -32.24 3.46 -16.81
C GLU A 580 -30.85 3.84 -17.32
N LEU A 581 -30.15 2.90 -17.95
CA LEU A 581 -28.81 3.14 -18.46
C LEU A 581 -28.82 3.98 -19.75
N ASN A 582 -29.72 3.68 -20.69
CA ASN A 582 -29.63 4.16 -22.06
C ASN A 582 -30.62 5.31 -22.40
N HIS A 583 -31.60 5.59 -21.55
CA HIS A 583 -32.65 6.56 -21.83
C HIS A 583 -32.70 7.68 -20.78
N PRO A 584 -32.39 8.94 -21.16
CA PRO A 584 -32.34 10.07 -20.21
C PRO A 584 -33.62 10.32 -19.43
N GLU A 585 -34.79 9.98 -20.00
CA GLU A 585 -36.08 10.11 -19.36
C GLU A 585 -36.29 9.21 -18.15
N PHE A 586 -35.45 8.17 -17.97
CA PHE A 586 -35.46 7.28 -16.80
C PHE A 586 -34.58 7.77 -15.65
N SER A 587 -34.15 9.03 -15.67
CA SER A 587 -33.24 9.56 -14.64
C SER A 587 -33.79 9.47 -13.20
N GLU A 588 -35.11 9.72 -13.04
CA GLU A 588 -35.76 9.59 -11.73
C GLU A 588 -35.86 8.12 -11.29
N SER A 589 -36.20 7.21 -12.21
CA SER A 589 -36.15 5.76 -11.96
C SER A 589 -34.78 5.32 -11.50
N LEU A 590 -33.70 5.74 -12.19
CA LEU A 590 -32.33 5.40 -11.84
C LEU A 590 -31.96 5.89 -10.43
N ARG A 591 -32.31 7.13 -10.05
CA ARG A 591 -32.04 7.65 -8.70
C ARG A 591 -32.73 6.81 -7.62
N ARG A 592 -33.98 6.42 -7.83
CA ARG A 592 -34.74 5.55 -6.92
C ARG A 592 -34.11 4.17 -6.82
N SER A 593 -33.76 3.58 -7.95
CA SER A 593 -33.10 2.27 -7.99
C SER A 593 -31.70 2.31 -7.36
N ASN A 594 -30.94 3.41 -7.49
CA ASN A 594 -29.70 3.61 -6.78
C ASN A 594 -29.91 3.63 -5.27
N ALA A 595 -30.85 4.46 -4.78
CA ALA A 595 -31.17 4.53 -3.35
C ALA A 595 -31.66 3.17 -2.79
N TYR A 596 -32.44 2.42 -3.58
CA TYR A 596 -32.86 1.06 -3.21
C TYR A 596 -31.67 0.11 -3.06
N ASN A 597 -30.72 0.09 -4.01
CA ASN A 597 -29.55 -0.77 -3.95
C ASN A 597 -28.57 -0.37 -2.83
N GLU A 598 -28.49 0.91 -2.47
CA GLU A 598 -27.74 1.36 -1.28
C GLU A 598 -28.38 0.85 0.02
N LYS A 599 -29.72 0.97 0.16
CA LYS A 599 -30.45 0.39 1.31
C LYS A 599 -30.31 -1.12 1.36
N LEU A 600 -30.36 -1.79 0.22
CA LEU A 600 -30.18 -3.25 0.11
C LEU A 600 -28.77 -3.65 0.57
N PHE A 601 -27.76 -2.93 0.15
CA PHE A 601 -26.38 -3.17 0.61
C PHE A 601 -26.21 -2.98 2.11
N GLN A 602 -26.83 -1.94 2.69
CA GLN A 602 -26.83 -1.73 4.15
C GLN A 602 -27.49 -2.89 4.89
N GLU A 603 -28.60 -3.42 4.36
CA GLU A 603 -29.28 -4.58 4.96
C GLU A 603 -28.44 -5.86 4.81
N LEU A 604 -27.78 -6.09 3.67
CA LEU A 604 -26.83 -7.20 3.49
C LEU A 604 -25.66 -7.10 4.48
N HIS A 605 -25.16 -5.89 4.72
CA HIS A 605 -24.12 -5.64 5.70
C HIS A 605 -24.62 -5.94 7.13
N ARG A 606 -25.84 -5.52 7.48
CA ARG A 606 -26.47 -5.85 8.77
C ARG A 606 -26.64 -7.36 8.96
N GLN A 607 -27.09 -8.09 7.93
CA GLN A 607 -27.20 -9.55 7.97
C GLN A 607 -25.83 -10.22 8.17
N MET A 608 -24.79 -9.69 7.55
CA MET A 608 -23.42 -10.16 7.71
C MET A 608 -22.94 -9.97 9.16
N GLU A 609 -23.24 -8.85 9.81
CA GLU A 609 -22.89 -8.62 11.22
C GLU A 609 -23.65 -9.55 12.19
N GLN A 610 -24.81 -10.02 11.82
CA GLN A 610 -25.70 -10.89 12.61
C GLN A 610 -25.50 -12.40 12.37
N GLU A 611 -24.38 -12.83 11.76
CA GLU A 611 -23.92 -14.23 11.68
C GLU A 611 -24.18 -15.01 10.36
N GLU A 612 -25.06 -14.58 9.46
CA GLU A 612 -25.45 -15.39 8.29
C GLU A 612 -25.10 -14.77 6.93
N GLY A 613 -24.50 -13.57 6.89
CA GLY A 613 -24.33 -12.83 5.66
C GLY A 613 -23.00 -13.06 4.93
N PHE A 614 -22.83 -12.30 3.86
CA PHE A 614 -21.65 -12.24 3.02
C PHE A 614 -20.96 -10.90 3.14
N VAL A 615 -19.63 -10.88 3.13
CA VAL A 615 -18.83 -9.66 3.02
C VAL A 615 -18.77 -9.30 1.55
N LEU A 616 -19.50 -8.26 1.18
CA LEU A 616 -19.61 -7.72 -0.19
C LEU A 616 -19.10 -6.29 -0.22
N SER A 617 -18.96 -5.70 -1.39
CA SER A 617 -18.68 -4.27 -1.55
C SER A 617 -19.73 -3.58 -2.42
N LEU A 618 -19.75 -2.25 -2.35
CA LEU A 618 -20.61 -1.39 -3.14
C LEU A 618 -19.72 -0.48 -3.98
N THR A 619 -20.08 -0.26 -5.25
CA THR A 619 -19.57 0.84 -6.05
C THR A 619 -20.69 1.87 -6.25
N SER A 620 -20.43 3.11 -5.83
CA SER A 620 -21.39 4.21 -5.97
C SER A 620 -21.39 4.82 -7.36
N HIS A 621 -20.42 4.47 -8.19
CA HIS A 621 -20.27 4.98 -9.55
C HIS A 621 -19.61 3.93 -10.45
N TYR A 622 -20.38 2.89 -10.80
CA TYR A 622 -19.94 1.87 -11.75
C TYR A 622 -19.69 2.48 -13.14
N ARG A 623 -20.67 3.24 -13.63
CA ARG A 623 -20.62 4.02 -14.87
C ARG A 623 -21.63 5.16 -14.84
N THR A 624 -21.53 6.05 -15.81
CA THR A 624 -22.49 7.15 -15.98
C THR A 624 -23.55 6.74 -16.98
N ALA A 625 -24.82 6.86 -16.62
CA ALA A 625 -25.96 6.62 -17.51
C ALA A 625 -26.15 7.77 -18.52
N ALA A 626 -26.96 7.55 -19.55
CA ALA A 626 -27.26 8.54 -20.59
C ALA A 626 -27.83 9.87 -20.05
N CYS A 627 -28.47 9.84 -18.88
CA CYS A 627 -28.96 11.03 -18.18
C CYS A 627 -27.87 11.80 -17.40
N GLY A 628 -26.61 11.30 -17.34
CA GLY A 628 -25.53 11.89 -16.58
C GLY A 628 -25.44 11.45 -15.12
N GLU A 629 -26.36 10.65 -14.61
CA GLU A 629 -26.34 10.12 -13.24
C GLU A 629 -25.43 8.90 -13.11
N PRO A 630 -24.81 8.68 -11.94
CA PRO A 630 -24.01 7.48 -11.68
C PRO A 630 -24.91 6.25 -11.50
N VAL A 631 -24.39 5.08 -11.86
CA VAL A 631 -25.02 3.78 -11.61
C VAL A 631 -24.39 3.16 -10.36
N VAL A 632 -25.18 2.95 -9.32
CA VAL A 632 -24.79 2.21 -8.11
C VAL A 632 -24.91 0.70 -8.36
N ALA A 633 -23.94 -0.07 -7.88
CA ALA A 633 -23.94 -1.53 -8.00
C ALA A 633 -23.39 -2.22 -6.76
N ILE A 634 -23.93 -3.39 -6.42
CA ILE A 634 -23.38 -4.30 -5.41
C ILE A 634 -22.39 -5.20 -6.12
N LYS A 635 -21.26 -5.49 -5.45
CA LYS A 635 -20.14 -6.22 -6.03
C LYS A 635 -19.80 -7.46 -5.22
N SER A 636 -19.72 -8.59 -5.90
CA SER A 636 -19.14 -9.84 -5.44
C SER A 636 -17.82 -10.07 -6.18
N PHE A 637 -16.71 -10.14 -5.46
CA PHE A 637 -15.40 -10.45 -6.01
C PHE A 637 -14.91 -11.79 -5.41
N VAL A 638 -14.93 -12.84 -6.23
CA VAL A 638 -14.63 -14.21 -5.79
C VAL A 638 -13.12 -14.44 -5.80
N MET A 639 -12.51 -14.55 -4.60
CA MET A 639 -11.07 -14.80 -4.46
C MET A 639 -10.75 -16.02 -3.57
N SER A 640 -11.73 -16.56 -2.83
CA SER A 640 -11.50 -17.71 -1.97
C SER A 640 -11.49 -19.02 -2.77
N PRO A 641 -10.46 -19.87 -2.64
CA PRO A 641 -10.45 -21.22 -3.23
C PRO A 641 -11.43 -22.21 -2.54
N PHE A 642 -12.00 -21.83 -1.40
CA PHE A 642 -12.96 -22.65 -0.64
C PHE A 642 -14.42 -22.37 -0.99
N ILE A 643 -14.65 -21.53 -1.99
CA ILE A 643 -16.01 -21.22 -2.42
C ILE A 643 -16.56 -22.36 -3.28
N GLU A 644 -17.83 -22.66 -3.12
CA GLU A 644 -18.53 -23.71 -3.85
C GLU A 644 -19.92 -23.22 -4.31
N GLU A 645 -20.60 -23.97 -5.18
CA GLU A 645 -21.89 -23.60 -5.75
C GLU A 645 -22.96 -23.34 -4.68
N GLU A 646 -22.93 -24.06 -3.57
CA GLU A 646 -23.84 -23.86 -2.44
C GLU A 646 -23.69 -22.49 -1.78
N HIS A 647 -22.49 -21.93 -1.76
CA HIS A 647 -22.27 -20.56 -1.25
C HIS A 647 -22.90 -19.51 -2.19
N MET A 648 -22.90 -19.76 -3.50
CA MET A 648 -23.60 -18.89 -4.46
C MET A 648 -25.11 -18.97 -4.29
N LYS A 649 -25.67 -20.16 -4.02
CA LYS A 649 -27.09 -20.34 -3.67
C LYS A 649 -27.44 -19.58 -2.39
N ALA A 650 -26.59 -19.70 -1.37
CA ALA A 650 -26.79 -19.00 -0.10
C ALA A 650 -26.72 -17.47 -0.27
N LEU A 651 -25.82 -16.97 -1.13
CA LEU A 651 -25.75 -15.53 -1.43
C LEU A 651 -27.07 -15.02 -2.07
N ILE A 652 -27.62 -15.72 -3.04
CA ILE A 652 -28.93 -15.35 -3.62
C ILE A 652 -30.02 -15.33 -2.55
N ALA A 653 -30.07 -16.35 -1.68
CA ALA A 653 -31.05 -16.38 -0.58
C ALA A 653 -30.86 -15.19 0.40
N CYS A 654 -29.61 -14.80 0.71
CA CYS A 654 -29.33 -13.60 1.50
C CYS A 654 -29.84 -12.31 0.81
N ILE A 655 -29.62 -12.19 -0.51
CA ILE A 655 -30.09 -11.03 -1.28
C ILE A 655 -31.63 -10.99 -1.25
N GLU A 656 -32.32 -12.11 -1.44
CA GLU A 656 -33.78 -12.18 -1.36
C GLU A 656 -34.30 -11.81 0.03
N LYS A 657 -33.70 -12.35 1.10
CA LYS A 657 -34.03 -11.98 2.47
C LYS A 657 -33.86 -10.49 2.71
N ALA A 658 -32.78 -9.90 2.21
CA ALA A 658 -32.53 -8.47 2.32
C ALA A 658 -33.56 -7.65 1.53
N ARG A 659 -33.91 -8.05 0.32
CA ARG A 659 -34.96 -7.40 -0.49
C ARG A 659 -36.31 -7.36 0.21
N HIS A 660 -36.72 -8.44 0.88
CA HIS A 660 -37.98 -8.48 1.65
C HIS A 660 -37.91 -7.62 2.93
N ALA A 661 -36.72 -7.41 3.51
CA ALA A 661 -36.54 -6.56 4.68
C ALA A 661 -36.52 -5.05 4.32
N VAL A 662 -36.00 -4.71 3.15
CA VAL A 662 -36.00 -3.33 2.63
C VAL A 662 -37.40 -2.96 2.13
N ARG A 663 -38.17 -2.27 2.99
CA ARG A 663 -39.50 -1.78 2.60
C ARG A 663 -39.35 -0.71 1.53
N TYR A 664 -39.97 -0.96 0.40
CA TYR A 664 -40.16 0.05 -0.63
C TYR A 664 -41.32 0.93 -0.15
N THR A 665 -41.06 2.17 0.25
CA THR A 665 -42.11 3.11 0.64
C THR A 665 -42.60 3.83 -0.60
N GLU A 666 -43.92 4.16 -0.66
CA GLU A 666 -44.50 4.93 -1.78
C GLU A 666 -43.80 6.28 -1.99
N THR A 667 -43.13 6.80 -0.98
CA THR A 667 -42.23 7.97 -1.07
C THR A 667 -40.93 7.70 -1.82
N ASP A 668 -40.58 6.44 -2.05
CA ASP A 668 -39.43 6.03 -2.86
C ASP A 668 -39.84 5.77 -4.33
N LEU A 669 -41.15 5.80 -4.62
CA LEU A 669 -41.78 5.79 -5.96
C LEU A 669 -42.01 7.21 -6.43
#